data_18b3c9e533bba042641728369de316d9
#
_entry.id   18b3c9e533bba042641728369de316d9
#
_cell.length_a   1.000
_cell.length_b   1.000
_cell.length_c   1.000
_cell.angle_alpha   90.00
_cell.angle_beta   90.00
_cell.angle_gamma   90.00
#
_symmetry.space_group_name_H-M   'P 1'
#
loop_
_entity.id
_entity.type
_entity.pdbx_description
1 polymer ?
#
loop_
_entity_poly.entity_id
_entity_poly.type
_entity_poly.pdbx_seq_one_letter_code
_entity_poly.pdbx_strand_id
1 'polypeptide(L)'
;MNFATWAYRHSRSLLSLFAVLAIAGAACSLWLPVALFPQVSFPRVRIDLDAGDRPSERMAIEVTTPVEESLRSIPGVRTLRSITSRGNAEIFINFDWGEDMIAAFLQVESQINKVLPILPAGTTFNVIRMDPTVFPVIAYSITSDRRPLTELRDLAQYTLRPALATVPGVAQVSVQGGQIEEYRVVVDLAKLRSFGMTFDDVANALSASNVLIAVGRIEQYGKLYLMISDTRFQTFEDIGKTILKSGPDGTIMLADVATIEQSDEPQWIRVTADGHDAVLFQVYQQPGGNTVQIAQGIKAKLESLRNQIPEGVHLASWYDQSSLIIASNLSARDAVVIGVGLAGLILLLFLRNWKVTLFAAIAVPSVLCATVLLLYVLKMSFNIMTLGGLAAAVGLIIDDTIVMAEHIIRRVRERKAKATQGVVLEAAAEFTRPLIGSSAATIIIFAPLAFLSGVTGAFFKALSLTMAASLIISFLIAWIALPVIATRLLSAKDAQFDDSGRLTRITHSLYRRFMSRLLRTPILVVFVILPLVLVGFLAFKNVQSGFMPVMDEGGFIIDYRAPPGTSLTETDRLVRQVEAILQTLPEVQTYSRRTGLGLGGDLNEANQGDFFVRLKPGPRRGIEEIMDDLRTQVGWQGSTLQEAWSWISSSLINIAAMPLRP
;
A
#
# COMPACT_ATOMS: atom_id res chain seq x y z
N MET A 1 -12.67 -20.49 -47.58
CA MET A 1 -11.21 -20.36 -47.32
C MET A 1 -11.02 -20.67 -45.84
N ASN A 2 -10.32 -21.77 -45.52
CA ASN A 2 -10.10 -22.09 -44.09
C ASN A 2 -9.19 -21.05 -43.46
N PHE A 3 -9.49 -20.58 -42.26
CA PHE A 3 -8.70 -19.57 -41.53
C PHE A 3 -7.21 -19.95 -41.44
N ALA A 4 -6.91 -21.23 -41.28
CA ALA A 4 -5.53 -21.74 -41.23
C ALA A 4 -4.75 -21.46 -42.52
N THR A 5 -5.39 -21.56 -43.71
CA THR A 5 -4.75 -21.25 -45.00
C THR A 5 -4.55 -19.75 -45.18
N TRP A 6 -5.45 -18.91 -44.68
CA TRP A 6 -5.29 -17.46 -44.67
C TRP A 6 -4.13 -17.04 -43.76
N ALA A 7 -4.10 -17.54 -42.50
CA ALA A 7 -3.03 -17.27 -41.56
C ALA A 7 -1.64 -17.67 -42.10
N TYR A 8 -1.56 -18.80 -42.81
CA TYR A 8 -0.31 -19.20 -43.42
C TYR A 8 0.14 -18.27 -44.57
N ARG A 9 -0.77 -17.83 -45.43
CA ARG A 9 -0.43 -16.87 -46.48
C ARG A 9 0.14 -15.55 -45.92
N HIS A 10 -0.35 -15.13 -44.76
CA HIS A 10 0.12 -13.92 -44.08
C HIS A 10 1.11 -14.21 -42.93
N SER A 11 1.72 -15.38 -42.95
CA SER A 11 2.56 -15.88 -41.86
C SER A 11 3.70 -14.93 -41.44
N ARG A 12 4.34 -14.25 -42.39
CA ARG A 12 5.42 -13.29 -42.09
C ARG A 12 4.87 -12.08 -41.32
N SER A 13 3.76 -11.53 -41.79
CA SER A 13 3.11 -10.39 -41.15
C SER A 13 2.56 -10.73 -39.77
N LEU A 14 1.97 -11.92 -39.60
CA LEU A 14 1.45 -12.36 -38.29
C LEU A 14 2.56 -12.62 -37.28
N LEU A 15 3.65 -13.30 -37.69
CA LEU A 15 4.80 -13.52 -36.82
C LEU A 15 5.50 -12.20 -36.44
N SER A 16 5.64 -11.27 -37.39
CA SER A 16 6.16 -9.94 -37.08
C SER A 16 5.25 -9.16 -36.15
N LEU A 17 3.93 -9.26 -36.32
CA LEU A 17 2.96 -8.65 -35.39
C LEU A 17 3.13 -9.18 -33.96
N PHE A 18 3.19 -10.51 -33.77
CA PHE A 18 3.40 -11.09 -32.45
C PHE A 18 4.75 -10.70 -31.84
N ALA A 19 5.81 -10.65 -32.67
CA ALA A 19 7.12 -10.17 -32.21
C ALA A 19 7.07 -8.70 -31.78
N VAL A 20 6.42 -7.83 -32.56
CA VAL A 20 6.23 -6.42 -32.21
C VAL A 20 5.41 -6.26 -30.93
N LEU A 21 4.31 -7.02 -30.78
CA LEU A 21 3.52 -7.00 -29.54
C LEU A 21 4.33 -7.46 -28.33
N ALA A 22 5.16 -8.50 -28.47
CA ALA A 22 6.02 -8.97 -27.40
C ALA A 22 7.10 -7.92 -27.03
N ILE A 23 7.75 -7.31 -28.02
CA ILE A 23 8.74 -6.25 -27.80
C ILE A 23 8.09 -5.01 -27.18
N ALA A 24 6.93 -4.58 -27.70
CA ALA A 24 6.18 -3.47 -27.14
C ALA A 24 5.77 -3.74 -25.69
N GLY A 25 5.32 -4.96 -25.38
CA GLY A 25 4.97 -5.35 -24.02
C GLY A 25 6.18 -5.38 -23.08
N ALA A 26 7.31 -5.87 -23.56
CA ALA A 26 8.57 -5.81 -22.80
C ALA A 26 8.99 -4.34 -22.53
N ALA A 27 8.84 -3.45 -23.50
CA ALA A 27 9.09 -2.03 -23.31
C ALA A 27 8.08 -1.40 -22.33
N CYS A 28 6.79 -1.70 -22.46
CA CYS A 28 5.74 -1.20 -21.55
C CYS A 28 5.94 -1.65 -20.09
N SER A 29 6.61 -2.78 -19.85
CA SER A 29 6.91 -3.23 -18.49
C SER A 29 7.77 -2.24 -17.70
N LEU A 30 8.55 -1.38 -18.37
CA LEU A 30 9.36 -0.34 -17.75
C LEU A 30 8.55 0.89 -17.32
N TRP A 31 7.39 1.10 -17.93
CA TRP A 31 6.52 2.26 -17.67
C TRP A 31 5.28 1.92 -16.83
N LEU A 32 5.01 0.63 -16.64
CA LEU A 32 3.87 0.22 -15.82
C LEU A 32 4.09 0.64 -14.35
N PRO A 33 3.15 1.34 -13.70
CA PRO A 33 3.26 1.68 -12.30
C PRO A 33 3.36 0.40 -11.45
N VAL A 34 4.25 0.42 -10.46
CA VAL A 34 4.42 -0.70 -9.54
C VAL A 34 3.89 -0.28 -8.17
N ALA A 35 2.90 -1.03 -7.67
CA ALA A 35 2.23 -0.78 -6.40
C ALA A 35 2.06 -2.09 -5.63
N LEU A 36 1.79 -2.04 -4.33
CA LEU A 36 1.52 -3.24 -3.54
C LEU A 36 0.15 -3.82 -3.90
N PHE A 37 -0.87 -2.98 -3.92
CA PHE A 37 -2.26 -3.36 -4.16
C PHE A 37 -2.78 -2.79 -5.48
N PRO A 38 -3.83 -3.40 -6.08
CA PRO A 38 -4.52 -2.78 -7.19
C PRO A 38 -5.08 -1.41 -6.79
N GLN A 39 -5.26 -0.52 -7.75
CA GLN A 39 -5.89 0.77 -7.51
C GLN A 39 -7.37 0.54 -7.17
N VAL A 40 -7.69 0.64 -5.90
CA VAL A 40 -9.04 0.48 -5.37
C VAL A 40 -9.45 1.79 -4.71
N SER A 41 -10.53 2.38 -5.17
CA SER A 41 -11.18 3.47 -4.45
C SER A 41 -12.15 2.86 -3.45
N PHE A 42 -11.80 2.90 -2.16
CA PHE A 42 -12.75 2.48 -1.13
C PHE A 42 -13.90 3.49 -1.07
N PRO A 43 -15.14 3.03 -0.98
CA PRO A 43 -16.29 3.94 -0.87
C PRO A 43 -16.39 4.51 0.54
N ARG A 44 -15.30 5.10 1.02
CA ARG A 44 -15.19 5.66 2.37
C ARG A 44 -14.44 6.98 2.36
N VAL A 45 -14.98 7.95 3.09
CA VAL A 45 -14.34 9.22 3.42
C VAL A 45 -14.21 9.30 4.93
N ARG A 46 -13.04 9.71 5.42
CA ARG A 46 -12.79 10.06 6.82
C ARG A 46 -12.67 11.57 6.95
N ILE A 47 -13.23 12.09 8.00
CA ILE A 47 -13.16 13.49 8.37
C ILE A 47 -12.58 13.57 9.78
N ASP A 48 -11.50 14.31 9.93
CA ASP A 48 -10.88 14.60 11.21
C ASP A 48 -11.23 16.05 11.57
N LEU A 49 -11.82 16.24 12.72
CA LEU A 49 -12.23 17.55 13.25
C LEU A 49 -11.44 17.84 14.51
N ASP A 50 -10.86 19.04 14.59
CA ASP A 50 -10.20 19.55 15.79
C ASP A 50 -10.84 20.89 16.19
N ALA A 51 -11.38 20.97 17.40
CA ALA A 51 -12.04 22.15 17.93
C ALA A 51 -11.34 22.69 19.20
N GLY A 52 -10.09 22.26 19.45
CA GLY A 52 -9.34 22.61 20.64
C GLY A 52 -9.87 21.92 21.91
N ASP A 53 -9.26 22.18 23.06
CA ASP A 53 -9.57 21.51 24.32
C ASP A 53 -11.03 21.70 24.73
N ARG A 54 -11.85 20.65 24.58
CA ARG A 54 -13.26 20.57 24.94
C ARG A 54 -13.59 19.23 25.54
N PRO A 55 -14.45 19.16 26.57
CA PRO A 55 -14.99 17.88 27.05
C PRO A 55 -15.70 17.14 25.91
N SER A 56 -15.59 15.81 25.90
CA SER A 56 -16.15 14.95 24.84
C SER A 56 -17.67 15.14 24.66
N GLU A 57 -18.41 15.36 25.74
CA GLU A 57 -19.85 15.62 25.65
C GLU A 57 -20.16 16.94 24.91
N ARG A 58 -19.38 18.00 25.18
CA ARG A 58 -19.53 19.26 24.45
C ARG A 58 -19.08 19.12 23.00
N MET A 59 -17.99 18.44 22.78
CA MET A 59 -17.52 18.15 21.42
C MET A 59 -18.57 17.40 20.60
N ALA A 60 -19.27 16.43 21.24
CA ALA A 60 -20.34 15.69 20.58
C ALA A 60 -21.52 16.59 20.19
N ILE A 61 -21.94 17.52 21.07
CA ILE A 61 -23.11 18.37 20.85
C ILE A 61 -22.78 19.56 19.93
N GLU A 62 -21.65 20.21 20.17
CA GLU A 62 -21.32 21.49 19.51
C GLU A 62 -20.65 21.28 18.12
N VAL A 63 -20.00 20.11 17.88
CA VAL A 63 -19.22 19.87 16.67
C VAL A 63 -19.68 18.62 15.93
N THR A 64 -19.66 17.45 16.60
CA THR A 64 -19.89 16.17 15.92
C THR A 64 -21.32 16.07 15.37
N THR A 65 -22.35 16.35 16.21
CA THR A 65 -23.76 16.23 15.80
C THR A 65 -24.12 17.17 14.64
N PRO A 66 -23.81 18.49 14.68
CA PRO A 66 -24.10 19.38 13.55
C PRO A 66 -23.45 18.96 12.24
N VAL A 67 -22.21 18.44 12.31
CA VAL A 67 -21.51 17.93 11.11
C VAL A 67 -22.18 16.66 10.62
N GLU A 68 -22.49 15.70 11.49
CA GLU A 68 -23.21 14.47 11.10
C GLU A 68 -24.55 14.75 10.42
N GLU A 69 -25.34 15.68 10.95
CA GLU A 69 -26.63 16.07 10.37
C GLU A 69 -26.48 16.64 8.96
N SER A 70 -25.47 17.48 8.75
CA SER A 70 -25.15 18.02 7.43
C SER A 70 -24.76 16.92 6.44
N LEU A 71 -23.92 15.99 6.87
CA LEU A 71 -23.38 14.92 6.03
C LEU A 71 -24.43 13.88 5.63
N ARG A 72 -25.48 13.67 6.44
CA ARG A 72 -26.60 12.77 6.11
C ARG A 72 -27.36 13.18 4.85
N SER A 73 -27.28 14.44 4.46
CA SER A 73 -27.95 14.94 3.26
C SER A 73 -27.24 14.57 1.94
N ILE A 74 -26.02 14.02 1.99
CA ILE A 74 -25.24 13.68 0.82
C ILE A 74 -25.81 12.41 0.16
N PRO A 75 -26.10 12.42 -1.14
CA PRO A 75 -26.57 11.23 -1.86
C PRO A 75 -25.54 10.10 -1.80
N GLY A 76 -25.99 8.84 -1.76
CA GLY A 76 -25.11 7.67 -1.75
C GLY A 76 -24.49 7.33 -0.39
N VAL A 77 -24.76 8.11 0.65
CA VAL A 77 -24.32 7.79 2.03
C VAL A 77 -25.10 6.60 2.56
N ARG A 78 -24.40 5.50 2.80
CA ARG A 78 -24.94 4.24 3.33
C ARG A 78 -24.89 4.21 4.85
N THR A 79 -23.76 4.52 5.43
CA THR A 79 -23.58 4.56 6.90
C THR A 79 -22.65 5.71 7.28
N LEU A 80 -22.97 6.32 8.42
CA LEU A 80 -22.15 7.35 9.04
C LEU A 80 -21.85 6.89 10.47
N ARG A 81 -20.60 6.95 10.86
CA ARG A 81 -20.10 6.59 12.19
C ARG A 81 -19.11 7.63 12.65
N SER A 82 -19.21 8.07 13.88
CA SER A 82 -18.26 8.99 14.49
C SER A 82 -17.64 8.42 15.76
N ILE A 83 -16.45 8.90 16.05
CA ILE A 83 -15.74 8.70 17.31
C ILE A 83 -15.39 10.09 17.81
N THR A 84 -15.94 10.44 18.97
CA THR A 84 -15.74 11.77 19.58
C THR A 84 -14.90 11.63 20.83
N SER A 85 -13.81 12.38 20.87
CA SER A 85 -12.88 12.45 21.99
C SER A 85 -12.83 13.88 22.55
N ARG A 86 -11.90 14.14 23.47
CA ARG A 86 -11.67 15.49 24.00
C ARG A 86 -11.06 16.38 22.90
N GLY A 87 -11.83 17.38 22.46
CA GLY A 87 -11.40 18.34 21.43
C GLY A 87 -11.39 17.81 19.99
N ASN A 88 -11.42 16.49 19.78
CA ASN A 88 -11.32 15.86 18.47
C ASN A 88 -12.54 15.01 18.15
N ALA A 89 -12.89 14.92 16.87
CA ALA A 89 -13.85 13.95 16.38
C ALA A 89 -13.41 13.39 15.02
N GLU A 90 -13.53 12.07 14.87
CA GLU A 90 -13.36 11.37 13.60
C GLU A 90 -14.71 10.91 13.08
N ILE A 91 -15.04 11.25 11.85
CA ILE A 91 -16.29 10.85 11.21
C ILE A 91 -15.98 9.99 9.98
N PHE A 92 -16.50 8.78 9.96
CA PHE A 92 -16.38 7.85 8.86
C PHE A 92 -17.69 7.78 8.08
N ILE A 93 -17.65 8.13 6.81
CA ILE A 93 -18.77 8.03 5.88
C ILE A 93 -18.51 6.89 4.92
N ASN A 94 -19.40 5.91 4.89
CA ASN A 94 -19.37 4.85 3.87
C ASN A 94 -20.45 5.14 2.83
N PHE A 95 -20.05 5.08 1.58
CA PHE A 95 -20.90 5.22 0.40
C PHE A 95 -21.21 3.85 -0.22
N ASP A 96 -22.12 3.81 -1.18
CA ASP A 96 -22.37 2.62 -1.96
C ASP A 96 -21.20 2.34 -2.93
N TRP A 97 -21.00 1.05 -3.25
CA TRP A 97 -19.96 0.68 -4.21
C TRP A 97 -20.33 1.15 -5.62
N GLY A 98 -19.39 1.82 -6.26
CA GLY A 98 -19.56 2.36 -7.61
C GLY A 98 -19.84 3.85 -7.67
N GLU A 99 -19.99 4.50 -6.50
CA GLU A 99 -20.09 5.95 -6.43
C GLU A 99 -18.80 6.63 -6.89
N ASP A 100 -18.95 7.80 -7.48
CA ASP A 100 -17.80 8.66 -7.80
C ASP A 100 -17.25 9.29 -6.52
N MET A 101 -16.19 8.68 -6.00
CA MET A 101 -15.57 9.11 -4.75
C MET A 101 -14.89 10.48 -4.83
N ILE A 102 -14.62 11.01 -6.04
CA ILE A 102 -14.12 12.38 -6.21
C ILE A 102 -15.28 13.36 -6.01
N ALA A 103 -16.42 13.09 -6.64
CA ALA A 103 -17.62 13.89 -6.44
C ALA A 103 -18.12 13.81 -4.99
N ALA A 104 -18.13 12.61 -4.40
CA ALA A 104 -18.51 12.42 -2.99
C ALA A 104 -17.60 13.21 -2.03
N PHE A 105 -16.28 13.16 -2.24
CA PHE A 105 -15.31 13.92 -1.47
C PHE A 105 -15.60 15.44 -1.52
N LEU A 106 -15.79 15.99 -2.72
CA LEU A 106 -16.11 17.41 -2.90
C LEU A 106 -17.44 17.80 -2.25
N GLN A 107 -18.44 16.92 -2.29
CA GLN A 107 -19.72 17.13 -1.60
C GLN A 107 -19.54 17.15 -0.08
N VAL A 108 -18.71 16.24 0.48
CA VAL A 108 -18.38 16.23 1.90
C VAL A 108 -17.71 17.54 2.31
N GLU A 109 -16.67 17.98 1.60
CA GLU A 109 -16.01 19.26 1.86
C GLU A 109 -16.99 20.44 1.79
N SER A 110 -17.86 20.45 0.78
CA SER A 110 -18.87 21.51 0.62
C SER A 110 -19.85 21.56 1.80
N GLN A 111 -20.30 20.40 2.29
CA GLN A 111 -21.24 20.37 3.43
C GLN A 111 -20.56 20.79 4.74
N ILE A 112 -19.31 20.39 4.98
CA ILE A 112 -18.56 20.82 6.16
C ILE A 112 -18.35 22.34 6.14
N ASN A 113 -17.93 22.90 5.00
CA ASN A 113 -17.73 24.33 4.86
C ASN A 113 -19.01 25.15 5.10
N LYS A 114 -20.21 24.61 4.82
CA LYS A 114 -21.48 25.27 5.16
C LYS A 114 -21.76 25.31 6.66
N VAL A 115 -21.32 24.27 7.39
CA VAL A 115 -21.54 24.16 8.84
C VAL A 115 -20.45 24.86 9.63
N LEU A 116 -19.24 25.01 9.06
CA LEU A 116 -18.07 25.59 9.74
C LEU A 116 -18.35 26.94 10.45
N PRO A 117 -19.13 27.88 9.89
CA PRO A 117 -19.43 29.16 10.57
C PRO A 117 -20.26 29.03 11.84
N ILE A 118 -20.99 27.93 12.03
CA ILE A 118 -21.81 27.70 13.25
C ILE A 118 -21.06 26.83 14.25
N LEU A 119 -19.91 26.24 13.88
CA LEU A 119 -19.07 25.53 14.81
C LEU A 119 -18.26 26.49 15.68
N PRO A 120 -17.73 26.03 16.82
CA PRO A 120 -16.89 26.85 17.68
C PRO A 120 -15.73 27.49 16.94
N ALA A 121 -15.39 28.72 17.29
CA ALA A 121 -14.27 29.42 16.65
C ALA A 121 -12.96 28.66 16.82
N GLY A 122 -12.16 28.61 15.75
CA GLY A 122 -10.90 27.86 15.73
C GLY A 122 -11.05 26.38 15.33
N THR A 123 -12.29 25.90 15.07
CA THR A 123 -12.46 24.52 14.56
C THR A 123 -11.80 24.36 13.19
N THR A 124 -10.93 23.38 13.08
CA THR A 124 -10.29 22.95 11.84
C THR A 124 -10.78 21.57 11.43
N PHE A 125 -10.69 21.27 10.14
CA PHE A 125 -11.07 19.96 9.65
C PHE A 125 -10.12 19.50 8.54
N ASN A 126 -10.01 18.17 8.40
CA ASN A 126 -9.30 17.52 7.31
C ASN A 126 -10.19 16.40 6.75
N VAL A 127 -10.36 16.38 5.44
CA VAL A 127 -11.15 15.34 4.76
C VAL A 127 -10.21 14.42 4.00
N ILE A 128 -10.31 13.13 4.23
CA ILE A 128 -9.41 12.12 3.67
C ILE A 128 -10.25 11.08 2.91
N ARG A 129 -9.98 10.94 1.63
CA ARG A 129 -10.52 9.82 0.87
C ARG A 129 -9.70 8.57 1.17
N MET A 130 -10.37 7.50 1.58
CA MET A 130 -9.70 6.24 1.90
C MET A 130 -9.35 5.49 0.61
N ASP A 131 -8.08 5.44 0.30
CA ASP A 131 -7.51 4.63 -0.77
C ASP A 131 -6.12 4.10 -0.31
N PRO A 132 -5.46 3.20 -1.06
CA PRO A 132 -4.17 2.66 -0.64
C PRO A 132 -3.05 3.68 -0.46
N THR A 133 -3.23 4.95 -0.90
CA THR A 133 -2.23 6.02 -0.75
C THR A 133 -2.23 6.66 0.63
N VAL A 134 -3.18 6.31 1.52
CA VAL A 134 -3.17 6.73 2.93
C VAL A 134 -2.02 6.11 3.73
N PHE A 135 -1.41 5.04 3.22
CA PHE A 135 -0.22 4.46 3.83
C PHE A 135 1.05 5.13 3.27
N PRO A 136 2.05 5.42 4.12
CA PRO A 136 3.30 5.99 3.65
C PRO A 136 4.05 5.01 2.73
N VAL A 137 4.78 5.54 1.76
CA VAL A 137 5.69 4.77 0.90
C VAL A 137 6.94 4.36 1.66
N ILE A 138 7.50 5.32 2.39
CA ILE A 138 8.70 5.15 3.21
C ILE A 138 8.66 6.11 4.39
N ALA A 139 9.19 5.67 5.51
CA ALA A 139 9.25 6.48 6.71
C ALA A 139 10.58 6.32 7.46
N TYR A 140 11.00 7.40 8.09
CA TYR A 140 12.25 7.49 8.82
C TYR A 140 12.05 8.09 10.20
N SER A 141 12.93 7.72 11.12
CA SER A 141 13.13 8.40 12.40
C SER A 141 14.41 9.20 12.39
N ILE A 142 14.39 10.32 13.10
CA ILE A 142 15.53 11.20 13.36
C ILE A 142 15.75 11.20 14.85
N THR A 143 16.92 10.76 15.28
CA THR A 143 17.33 10.72 16.68
C THR A 143 18.68 11.39 16.86
N SER A 144 18.96 11.91 18.04
CA SER A 144 20.26 12.42 18.42
C SER A 144 20.42 12.43 19.93
N ASP A 145 21.61 12.04 20.41
CA ASP A 145 21.97 12.14 21.83
C ASP A 145 22.55 13.51 22.21
N ARG A 146 22.83 14.37 21.22
CA ARG A 146 23.55 15.62 21.40
C ARG A 146 22.73 16.87 21.08
N ARG A 147 21.66 16.73 20.32
CA ARG A 147 20.85 17.85 19.83
C ARG A 147 19.45 17.82 20.41
N PRO A 148 18.87 18.98 20.74
CA PRO A 148 17.51 19.05 21.24
C PRO A 148 16.50 18.66 20.18
N LEU A 149 15.31 18.23 20.62
CA LEU A 149 14.21 17.81 19.74
C LEU A 149 13.69 18.96 18.86
N THR A 150 13.83 20.21 19.30
CA THR A 150 13.51 21.42 18.52
C THR A 150 14.33 21.49 17.23
N GLU A 151 15.66 21.34 17.34
CA GLU A 151 16.55 21.35 16.17
C GLU A 151 16.28 20.18 15.23
N LEU A 152 15.97 18.98 15.77
CA LEU A 152 15.64 17.81 14.95
C LEU A 152 14.33 18.02 14.19
N ARG A 153 13.35 18.66 14.83
CA ARG A 153 12.08 19.01 14.18
C ARG A 153 12.28 20.06 13.09
N ASP A 154 13.07 21.09 13.37
CA ASP A 154 13.38 22.14 12.38
C ASP A 154 14.13 21.58 11.18
N LEU A 155 15.10 20.69 11.40
CA LEU A 155 15.77 19.95 10.33
C LEU A 155 14.76 19.17 9.48
N ALA A 156 13.84 18.45 10.12
CA ALA A 156 12.81 17.69 9.42
C ALA A 156 11.84 18.60 8.64
N GLN A 157 11.36 19.66 9.29
CA GLN A 157 10.30 20.53 8.77
C GLN A 157 10.78 21.48 7.69
N TYR A 158 11.95 22.10 7.89
CA TYR A 158 12.43 23.22 7.05
C TYR A 158 13.53 22.82 6.07
N THR A 159 14.22 21.69 6.30
CA THR A 159 15.27 21.20 5.39
C THR A 159 14.85 19.93 4.65
N LEU A 160 14.49 18.87 5.37
CA LEU A 160 14.20 17.58 4.72
C LEU A 160 12.86 17.58 4.00
N ARG A 161 11.79 18.05 4.65
CA ARG A 161 10.44 18.06 4.08
C ARG A 161 10.37 18.78 2.73
N PRO A 162 10.84 20.03 2.56
CA PRO A 162 10.79 20.72 1.27
C PRO A 162 11.63 20.00 0.20
N ALA A 163 12.82 19.52 0.58
CA ALA A 163 13.71 18.82 -0.34
C ALA A 163 13.13 17.49 -0.83
N LEU A 164 12.49 16.71 0.05
CA LEU A 164 11.88 15.42 -0.29
C LEU A 164 10.58 15.60 -1.08
N ALA A 165 9.85 16.67 -0.85
CA ALA A 165 8.64 17.00 -1.62
C ALA A 165 8.91 17.28 -3.11
N THR A 166 10.17 17.55 -3.49
CA THR A 166 10.55 17.74 -4.91
C THR A 166 10.68 16.42 -5.69
N VAL A 167 10.66 15.27 -5.00
CA VAL A 167 10.80 13.97 -5.68
C VAL A 167 9.51 13.67 -6.47
N PRO A 168 9.61 13.35 -7.77
CA PRO A 168 8.43 13.08 -8.60
C PRO A 168 7.55 11.98 -8.02
N GLY A 169 6.24 12.22 -7.96
CA GLY A 169 5.25 11.27 -7.44
C GLY A 169 5.00 11.37 -5.93
N VAL A 170 5.76 12.18 -5.20
CA VAL A 170 5.47 12.50 -3.79
C VAL A 170 4.27 13.44 -3.72
N ALA A 171 3.27 13.08 -2.92
CA ALA A 171 2.12 13.93 -2.62
C ALA A 171 2.39 14.83 -1.42
N GLN A 172 2.92 14.24 -0.35
CA GLN A 172 3.12 14.92 0.93
C GLN A 172 4.27 14.27 1.71
N VAL A 173 4.96 15.10 2.49
CA VAL A 173 5.88 14.64 3.54
C VAL A 173 5.32 15.15 4.88
N SER A 174 4.93 14.23 5.76
CA SER A 174 4.43 14.53 7.10
C SER A 174 5.56 14.42 8.10
N VAL A 175 5.63 15.37 9.03
CA VAL A 175 6.59 15.37 10.15
C VAL A 175 5.80 15.22 11.45
N GLN A 176 6.22 14.29 12.30
CA GLN A 176 5.55 13.94 13.55
C GLN A 176 6.55 13.97 14.71
N GLY A 177 6.09 14.40 15.88
CA GLY A 177 6.94 14.49 17.07
C GLY A 177 7.92 15.67 17.03
N GLY A 178 8.93 15.60 17.89
CA GLY A 178 9.83 16.72 18.17
C GLY A 178 9.17 17.77 19.06
N GLN A 179 9.85 18.86 19.34
CA GLN A 179 9.38 20.01 20.10
C GLN A 179 9.34 21.25 19.23
N ILE A 180 8.42 22.15 19.50
CA ILE A 180 8.31 23.45 18.84
C ILE A 180 8.82 24.49 19.82
N GLU A 181 9.81 25.25 19.43
CA GLU A 181 10.33 26.35 20.24
C GLU A 181 9.29 27.46 20.32
N GLU A 182 9.06 27.98 21.53
CA GLU A 182 8.22 29.13 21.77
C GLU A 182 8.90 30.14 22.72
N TYR A 183 8.51 31.40 22.58
CA TYR A 183 8.83 32.42 23.56
C TYR A 183 7.60 32.62 24.46
N ARG A 184 7.71 32.16 25.70
CA ARG A 184 6.63 32.20 26.68
C ARG A 184 6.67 33.49 27.47
N VAL A 185 5.56 34.22 27.45
CA VAL A 185 5.38 35.45 28.24
C VAL A 185 4.62 35.10 29.50
N VAL A 186 5.30 35.05 30.64
CA VAL A 186 4.72 34.76 31.96
C VAL A 186 4.39 36.07 32.63
N VAL A 187 3.10 36.41 32.65
CA VAL A 187 2.61 37.69 33.17
C VAL A 187 2.46 37.63 34.69
N ASP A 188 3.01 38.64 35.41
CA ASP A 188 2.82 38.84 36.84
C ASP A 188 1.50 39.58 37.11
N LEU A 189 0.52 38.83 37.63
CA LEU A 189 -0.81 39.33 37.94
C LEU A 189 -0.83 40.49 38.91
N ALA A 190 0.06 40.54 39.89
CA ALA A 190 0.15 41.61 40.86
C ALA A 190 0.62 42.90 40.21
N LYS A 191 1.66 42.84 39.41
CA LYS A 191 2.18 43.98 38.64
C LYS A 191 1.15 44.46 37.62
N LEU A 192 0.50 43.52 36.87
CA LEU A 192 -0.51 43.87 35.88
C LEU A 192 -1.66 44.66 36.48
N ARG A 193 -2.18 44.21 37.65
CA ARG A 193 -3.23 44.90 38.40
C ARG A 193 -2.77 46.27 38.92
N SER A 194 -1.51 46.41 39.38
CA SER A 194 -1.01 47.67 39.86
C SER A 194 -1.00 48.78 38.82
N PHE A 195 -0.83 48.40 37.54
CA PHE A 195 -0.92 49.28 36.38
C PHE A 195 -2.33 49.41 35.79
N GLY A 196 -3.32 48.74 36.37
CA GLY A 196 -4.72 48.78 35.90
C GLY A 196 -4.93 48.17 34.53
N MET A 197 -4.21 47.10 34.24
CA MET A 197 -4.19 46.40 32.93
C MET A 197 -4.76 44.99 33.06
N THR A 198 -5.23 44.46 31.92
CA THR A 198 -5.79 43.13 31.76
C THR A 198 -4.87 42.23 30.90
N PHE A 199 -5.12 40.94 30.90
CA PHE A 199 -4.42 40.01 29.96
C PHE A 199 -4.68 40.36 28.48
N ASP A 200 -5.90 40.82 28.17
CA ASP A 200 -6.28 41.20 26.82
C ASP A 200 -5.47 42.41 26.33
N ASP A 201 -5.12 43.35 27.21
CA ASP A 201 -4.26 44.48 26.87
C ASP A 201 -2.89 44.01 26.46
N VAL A 202 -2.31 43.03 27.16
CA VAL A 202 -1.01 42.41 26.81
C VAL A 202 -1.10 41.66 25.49
N ALA A 203 -2.11 40.81 25.29
CA ALA A 203 -2.32 40.05 24.08
C ALA A 203 -2.49 40.95 22.85
N ASN A 204 -3.29 41.99 22.98
CA ASN A 204 -3.52 42.97 21.91
C ASN A 204 -2.26 43.76 21.56
N ALA A 205 -1.49 44.19 22.56
CA ALA A 205 -0.25 44.91 22.35
C ALA A 205 0.80 44.04 21.62
N LEU A 206 0.96 42.77 22.03
CA LEU A 206 1.83 41.82 21.37
C LEU A 206 1.43 41.59 19.91
N SER A 207 0.15 41.34 19.66
CA SER A 207 -0.40 41.12 18.31
C SER A 207 -0.23 42.34 17.42
N ALA A 208 -0.38 43.54 17.95
CA ALA A 208 -0.20 44.81 17.21
C ALA A 208 1.26 45.16 16.94
N SER A 209 2.17 44.68 17.79
CA SER A 209 3.61 45.03 17.72
C SER A 209 4.42 44.10 16.82
N ASN A 210 3.96 42.87 16.55
CA ASN A 210 4.70 41.88 15.74
C ASN A 210 4.08 41.73 14.34
N VAL A 211 4.22 42.78 13.53
CA VAL A 211 3.54 42.84 12.22
C VAL A 211 4.45 43.37 11.10
N LEU A 212 4.21 42.88 9.90
CA LEU A 212 4.76 43.38 8.66
C LEU A 212 3.61 43.89 7.80
N ILE A 213 3.47 45.20 7.67
CA ILE A 213 2.34 45.82 6.97
C ILE A 213 2.84 46.75 5.86
N ALA A 214 2.26 46.62 4.67
CA ALA A 214 2.41 47.62 3.62
C ALA A 214 1.53 48.85 3.94
N VAL A 215 2.17 49.93 4.35
CA VAL A 215 1.48 51.16 4.78
C VAL A 215 1.15 52.12 3.64
N GLY A 216 1.68 51.90 2.44
CA GLY A 216 1.37 52.74 1.29
C GLY A 216 2.35 52.58 0.12
N ARG A 217 2.19 53.44 -0.87
CA ARG A 217 3.07 53.52 -2.03
C ARG A 217 3.47 54.97 -2.26
N ILE A 218 4.72 55.17 -2.64
CA ILE A 218 5.25 56.49 -3.03
C ILE A 218 5.81 56.38 -4.45
N GLU A 219 5.45 57.32 -5.29
CA GLU A 219 6.05 57.47 -6.60
C GLU A 219 7.14 58.54 -6.54
N GLN A 220 8.37 58.16 -6.85
CA GLN A 220 9.50 59.07 -6.87
C GLN A 220 10.50 58.66 -7.99
N TYR A 221 11.01 59.65 -8.72
CA TYR A 221 11.97 59.43 -9.82
C TYR A 221 11.49 58.40 -10.86
N GLY A 222 10.20 58.40 -11.19
CA GLY A 222 9.61 57.47 -12.15
C GLY A 222 9.55 56.03 -11.70
N LYS A 223 9.73 55.78 -10.37
CA LYS A 223 9.64 54.47 -9.77
C LYS A 223 8.60 54.44 -8.65
N LEU A 224 7.91 53.32 -8.57
CA LEU A 224 6.95 53.05 -7.51
C LEU A 224 7.66 52.32 -6.36
N TYR A 225 7.64 52.93 -5.19
CA TYR A 225 8.18 52.34 -3.96
C TYR A 225 7.04 51.91 -3.05
N LEU A 226 7.10 50.63 -2.61
CA LEU A 226 6.20 50.11 -1.56
C LEU A 226 6.78 50.50 -0.21
N MET A 227 6.00 51.19 0.61
CA MET A 227 6.35 51.50 2.00
C MET A 227 5.90 50.32 2.89
N ILE A 228 6.84 49.76 3.61
CA ILE A 228 6.62 48.66 4.53
C ILE A 228 6.96 49.11 5.94
N SER A 229 6.04 48.91 6.89
CA SER A 229 6.32 48.97 8.31
C SER A 229 6.66 47.57 8.78
N ASP A 230 7.88 47.33 9.19
CA ASP A 230 8.35 46.08 9.76
C ASP A 230 8.63 46.28 11.25
N THR A 231 7.73 45.78 12.08
CA THR A 231 7.82 45.84 13.55
C THR A 231 7.97 44.45 14.15
N ARG A 232 8.29 43.44 13.32
CA ARG A 232 8.49 42.07 13.77
C ARG A 232 9.68 42.00 14.75
N PHE A 233 9.49 41.21 15.80
CA PHE A 233 10.55 40.94 16.74
C PHE A 233 11.73 40.21 16.07
N GLN A 234 12.94 40.73 16.23
CA GLN A 234 14.16 40.16 15.67
C GLN A 234 14.94 39.41 16.72
N THR A 235 14.82 39.86 17.96
CA THR A 235 15.55 39.33 19.11
C THR A 235 14.60 39.07 20.27
N PHE A 236 15.07 38.27 21.21
CA PHE A 236 14.38 37.97 22.45
C PHE A 236 14.07 39.24 23.29
N GLU A 237 15.04 40.18 23.31
CA GLU A 237 14.91 41.45 24.02
C GLU A 237 13.83 42.36 23.41
N ASP A 238 13.56 42.24 22.11
CA ASP A 238 12.57 43.10 21.46
C ASP A 238 11.15 42.79 21.93
N ILE A 239 10.87 41.54 22.30
CA ILE A 239 9.59 41.15 22.89
C ILE A 239 9.35 41.92 24.19
N GLY A 240 10.38 42.01 25.05
CA GLY A 240 10.32 42.74 26.31
C GLY A 240 10.09 44.24 26.17
N LYS A 241 10.57 44.83 25.06
CA LYS A 241 10.42 46.28 24.76
C LYS A 241 9.02 46.62 24.20
N THR A 242 8.14 45.65 24.03
CA THR A 242 6.74 45.90 23.58
C THR A 242 6.09 46.90 24.50
N ILE A 243 5.60 48.02 23.97
CA ILE A 243 4.88 49.06 24.71
C ILE A 243 3.45 48.60 24.96
N LEU A 244 3.08 48.40 26.20
CA LEU A 244 1.71 48.05 26.61
C LEU A 244 0.83 49.28 26.79
N LYS A 245 1.39 50.33 27.43
CA LYS A 245 0.67 51.58 27.68
C LYS A 245 1.65 52.73 27.67
N SER A 246 1.26 53.84 27.08
CA SER A 246 2.01 55.10 27.11
C SER A 246 1.10 56.20 27.60
N GLY A 247 1.58 56.99 28.56
CA GLY A 247 0.82 58.07 29.18
C GLY A 247 1.71 59.14 29.82
N PRO A 248 1.09 60.17 30.45
CA PRO A 248 1.85 61.26 31.09
C PRO A 248 2.80 60.79 32.21
N ASP A 249 2.49 59.66 32.83
CA ASP A 249 3.25 59.10 33.96
C ASP A 249 4.39 58.16 33.50
N GLY A 250 4.58 58.00 32.18
CA GLY A 250 5.61 57.17 31.60
C GLY A 250 5.10 56.09 30.64
N THR A 251 6.03 55.28 30.16
CA THR A 251 5.73 54.16 29.26
C THR A 251 5.90 52.84 30.01
N ILE A 252 4.88 51.99 29.99
CA ILE A 252 4.92 50.66 30.59
C ILE A 252 5.26 49.66 29.44
N MET A 253 6.34 48.94 29.64
CA MET A 253 6.81 47.90 28.74
C MET A 253 6.41 46.51 29.22
N LEU A 254 6.39 45.53 28.33
CA LEU A 254 6.08 44.14 28.67
C LEU A 254 7.01 43.57 29.75
N ALA A 255 8.30 43.92 29.70
CA ALA A 255 9.29 43.53 30.71
C ALA A 255 8.98 44.04 32.13
N ASP A 256 8.14 45.09 32.28
CA ASP A 256 7.76 45.61 33.61
C ASP A 256 6.73 44.71 34.29
N VAL A 257 5.90 43.99 33.51
CA VAL A 257 4.76 43.20 34.00
C VAL A 257 4.89 41.70 33.72
N ALA A 258 5.86 41.27 32.93
CA ALA A 258 6.04 39.87 32.52
C ALA A 258 7.51 39.45 32.48
N THR A 259 7.76 38.17 32.65
CA THR A 259 9.04 37.53 32.39
C THR A 259 8.91 36.77 31.04
N ILE A 260 9.91 36.90 30.20
CA ILE A 260 9.95 36.21 28.89
C ILE A 260 10.96 35.07 29.00
N GLU A 261 10.51 33.89 28.65
CA GLU A 261 11.29 32.66 28.74
C GLU A 261 11.30 31.94 27.38
N GLN A 262 12.47 31.47 26.97
CA GLN A 262 12.56 30.52 25.88
C GLN A 262 12.11 29.16 26.41
N SER A 263 11.10 28.58 25.79
CA SER A 263 10.45 27.35 26.24
C SER A 263 10.03 26.52 25.03
N ASP A 264 9.52 25.36 25.29
CA ASP A 264 8.89 24.50 24.29
C ASP A 264 7.37 24.57 24.40
N GLU A 265 6.68 24.54 23.27
CA GLU A 265 5.22 24.44 23.22
C GLU A 265 4.75 23.19 23.97
N PRO A 266 3.80 23.31 24.92
CA PRO A 266 3.25 22.15 25.61
C PRO A 266 2.66 21.16 24.62
N GLN A 267 3.14 19.92 24.63
CA GLN A 267 2.70 18.86 23.73
C GLN A 267 2.00 17.75 24.50
N TRP A 268 0.94 17.23 23.88
CA TRP A 268 0.18 16.10 24.38
C TRP A 268 0.48 14.81 23.63
N ILE A 269 1.54 14.86 22.81
CA ILE A 269 2.03 13.74 22.01
C ILE A 269 3.47 13.42 22.39
N ARG A 270 3.86 12.16 22.28
CA ARG A 270 5.27 11.72 22.42
C ARG A 270 5.60 10.72 21.35
N VAL A 271 6.75 10.91 20.73
CA VAL A 271 7.26 10.06 19.66
C VAL A 271 8.66 9.56 20.03
N THR A 272 8.85 8.24 19.94
CA THR A 272 10.14 7.61 20.20
C THR A 272 10.55 6.69 19.07
N ALA A 273 11.85 6.45 18.93
CA ALA A 273 12.40 5.42 18.06
C ALA A 273 13.57 4.76 18.77
N ASP A 274 13.57 3.42 18.79
CA ASP A 274 14.60 2.59 19.45
C ASP A 274 14.91 3.00 20.90
N GLY A 275 13.86 3.47 21.62
CA GLY A 275 13.95 3.90 23.03
C GLY A 275 14.35 5.37 23.25
N HIS A 276 14.71 6.12 22.22
CA HIS A 276 15.07 7.54 22.27
C HIS A 276 13.91 8.42 21.81
N ASP A 277 13.78 9.62 22.38
CA ASP A 277 12.84 10.60 21.84
C ASP A 277 13.26 10.98 20.41
N ALA A 278 12.30 11.07 19.50
CA ALA A 278 12.56 11.13 18.07
C ALA A 278 11.63 12.11 17.34
N VAL A 279 12.04 12.48 16.14
CA VAL A 279 11.18 13.07 15.12
C VAL A 279 10.99 12.04 14.03
N LEU A 280 9.73 11.79 13.64
CA LEU A 280 9.42 10.91 12.51
C LEU A 280 9.04 11.75 11.30
N PHE A 281 9.42 11.29 10.11
CA PHE A 281 8.82 11.79 8.89
C PHE A 281 8.38 10.65 7.98
N GLN A 282 7.27 10.87 7.31
CA GLN A 282 6.58 9.91 6.46
C GLN A 282 6.34 10.52 5.09
N VAL A 283 6.61 9.76 4.04
CA VAL A 283 6.44 10.19 2.66
C VAL A 283 5.25 9.47 2.05
N TYR A 284 4.29 10.23 1.55
CA TYR A 284 3.09 9.74 0.90
C TYR A 284 3.15 9.95 -0.61
N GLN A 285 2.58 9.01 -1.36
CA GLN A 285 2.56 9.05 -2.82
C GLN A 285 1.30 9.71 -3.38
N GLN A 286 1.43 10.27 -4.56
CA GLN A 286 0.26 10.66 -5.36
C GLN A 286 -0.52 9.43 -5.83
N PRO A 287 -1.85 9.51 -6.01
CA PRO A 287 -2.63 8.44 -6.61
C PRO A 287 -2.04 8.01 -7.96
N GLY A 288 -1.83 6.71 -8.14
CA GLY A 288 -1.19 6.16 -9.35
C GLY A 288 0.34 6.29 -9.41
N GLY A 289 0.99 6.79 -8.36
CA GLY A 289 2.44 6.88 -8.27
C GLY A 289 3.13 5.51 -8.28
N ASN A 290 4.40 5.49 -8.70
CA ASN A 290 5.23 4.28 -8.65
C ASN A 290 5.97 4.24 -7.31
N THR A 291 5.46 3.44 -6.38
CA THR A 291 5.99 3.31 -5.01
C THR A 291 7.48 3.00 -4.96
N VAL A 292 7.97 2.13 -5.86
CA VAL A 292 9.39 1.74 -5.89
C VAL A 292 10.28 2.89 -6.35
N GLN A 293 9.87 3.60 -7.40
CA GLN A 293 10.62 4.75 -7.92
C GLN A 293 10.65 5.90 -6.90
N ILE A 294 9.52 6.17 -6.23
CA ILE A 294 9.45 7.18 -5.18
C ILE A 294 10.40 6.83 -4.03
N ALA A 295 10.35 5.60 -3.51
CA ALA A 295 11.24 5.17 -2.43
C ALA A 295 12.71 5.27 -2.81
N GLN A 296 13.09 4.88 -4.03
CA GLN A 296 14.46 5.01 -4.55
C GLN A 296 14.86 6.50 -4.68
N GLY A 297 13.97 7.33 -5.21
CA GLY A 297 14.19 8.77 -5.31
C GLY A 297 14.40 9.44 -3.95
N ILE A 298 13.61 9.06 -2.93
CA ILE A 298 13.76 9.53 -1.56
C ILE A 298 15.12 9.12 -0.97
N LYS A 299 15.51 7.84 -1.13
CA LYS A 299 16.81 7.35 -0.64
C LYS A 299 17.97 8.09 -1.29
N ALA A 300 17.93 8.28 -2.61
CA ALA A 300 18.94 9.05 -3.36
C ALA A 300 18.98 10.53 -2.93
N LYS A 301 17.80 11.13 -2.70
CA LYS A 301 17.71 12.51 -2.24
C LYS A 301 18.29 12.68 -0.82
N LEU A 302 17.96 11.78 0.11
CA LEU A 302 18.53 11.79 1.47
C LEU A 302 20.06 11.65 1.45
N GLU A 303 20.60 10.76 0.60
CA GLU A 303 22.05 10.63 0.45
C GLU A 303 22.68 11.92 -0.09
N SER A 304 22.03 12.62 -1.03
CA SER A 304 22.50 13.91 -1.52
C SER A 304 22.47 15.02 -0.47
N LEU A 305 21.61 14.90 0.54
CA LEU A 305 21.47 15.85 1.65
C LEU A 305 22.36 15.50 2.85
N ARG A 306 23.12 14.42 2.78
CA ARG A 306 23.94 13.92 3.91
C ARG A 306 24.86 14.97 4.52
N ASN A 307 25.45 15.83 3.68
CA ASN A 307 26.32 16.92 4.13
C ASN A 307 25.57 18.09 4.81
N GLN A 308 24.24 18.15 4.66
CA GLN A 308 23.38 19.14 5.30
C GLN A 308 22.81 18.63 6.63
N ILE A 309 22.93 17.33 6.89
CA ILE A 309 22.51 16.71 8.14
C ILE A 309 23.65 16.91 9.15
N PRO A 310 23.37 17.55 10.30
CA PRO A 310 24.41 17.82 11.29
C PRO A 310 25.00 16.53 11.86
N GLU A 311 26.26 16.59 12.29
CA GLU A 311 26.92 15.47 12.97
C GLU A 311 26.17 15.09 14.26
N GLY A 312 26.11 13.78 14.54
CA GLY A 312 25.40 13.22 15.69
C GLY A 312 23.89 13.06 15.50
N VAL A 313 23.36 13.34 14.29
CA VAL A 313 21.97 13.03 13.91
C VAL A 313 21.92 11.69 13.19
N HIS A 314 21.10 10.78 13.67
CA HIS A 314 20.90 9.45 13.12
C HIS A 314 19.56 9.35 12.40
N LEU A 315 19.59 8.86 11.15
CA LEU A 315 18.41 8.56 10.33
C LEU A 315 18.25 7.05 10.25
N ALA A 316 17.12 6.52 10.68
CA ALA A 316 16.77 5.11 10.54
C ALA A 316 15.45 4.94 9.80
N SER A 317 15.42 4.03 8.80
CA SER A 317 14.18 3.71 8.10
C SER A 317 13.42 2.64 8.88
N TRP A 318 12.30 3.00 9.48
CA TRP A 318 11.44 2.07 10.20
C TRP A 318 10.33 1.47 9.33
N TYR A 319 10.00 2.09 8.19
CA TYR A 319 9.02 1.56 7.23
C TYR A 319 9.50 1.78 5.80
N ASP A 320 9.36 0.76 4.96
CA ASP A 320 9.69 0.82 3.52
C ASP A 320 8.83 -0.17 2.74
N GLN A 321 7.73 0.34 2.17
CA GLN A 321 6.79 -0.45 1.37
C GLN A 321 7.44 -0.99 0.09
N SER A 322 8.46 -0.30 -0.45
CA SER A 322 9.12 -0.72 -1.68
C SER A 322 9.86 -2.05 -1.53
N SER A 323 10.34 -2.37 -0.33
CA SER A 323 11.05 -3.62 -0.07
C SER A 323 10.13 -4.84 -0.25
N LEU A 324 8.90 -4.76 0.22
CA LEU A 324 7.89 -5.82 0.06
C LEU A 324 7.48 -5.99 -1.42
N ILE A 325 7.30 -4.87 -2.12
CA ILE A 325 6.95 -4.88 -3.55
C ILE A 325 8.09 -5.52 -4.36
N ILE A 326 9.34 -5.15 -4.11
CA ILE A 326 10.51 -5.71 -4.79
C ILE A 326 10.62 -7.22 -4.50
N ALA A 327 10.45 -7.65 -3.25
CA ALA A 327 10.47 -9.06 -2.88
C ALA A 327 9.37 -9.85 -3.60
N SER A 328 8.15 -9.30 -3.67
CA SER A 328 7.02 -9.91 -4.39
C SER A 328 7.29 -10.02 -5.89
N ASN A 329 7.86 -8.97 -6.50
CA ASN A 329 8.25 -8.98 -7.92
C ASN A 329 9.32 -10.04 -8.22
N LEU A 330 10.34 -10.15 -7.37
CA LEU A 330 11.39 -11.15 -7.49
C LEU A 330 10.82 -12.57 -7.37
N SER A 331 9.95 -12.80 -6.39
CA SER A 331 9.27 -14.09 -6.19
C SER A 331 8.40 -14.47 -7.40
N ALA A 332 7.64 -13.51 -7.94
CA ALA A 332 6.84 -13.75 -9.15
C ALA A 332 7.72 -14.05 -10.37
N ARG A 333 8.81 -13.31 -10.57
CA ARG A 333 9.79 -13.56 -11.65
C ARG A 333 10.39 -14.96 -11.51
N ASP A 334 10.81 -15.33 -10.31
CA ASP A 334 11.45 -16.63 -10.05
C ASP A 334 10.44 -17.77 -10.26
N ALA A 335 9.18 -17.60 -9.84
CA ALA A 335 8.10 -18.55 -10.12
C ALA A 335 7.88 -18.74 -11.63
N VAL A 336 7.89 -17.65 -12.42
CA VAL A 336 7.79 -17.71 -13.88
C VAL A 336 8.98 -18.44 -14.48
N VAL A 337 10.21 -18.10 -14.10
CA VAL A 337 11.44 -18.72 -14.63
C VAL A 337 11.48 -20.21 -14.29
N ILE A 338 11.20 -20.57 -13.04
CA ILE A 338 11.16 -21.96 -12.59
C ILE A 338 10.04 -22.72 -13.33
N GLY A 339 8.85 -22.12 -13.45
CA GLY A 339 7.71 -22.72 -14.15
C GLY A 339 8.02 -23.02 -15.62
N VAL A 340 8.59 -22.05 -16.34
CA VAL A 340 9.02 -22.21 -17.74
C VAL A 340 10.14 -23.26 -17.85
N GLY A 341 11.11 -23.25 -16.94
CA GLY A 341 12.20 -24.22 -16.91
C GLY A 341 11.73 -25.65 -16.69
N LEU A 342 10.86 -25.85 -15.68
CA LEU A 342 10.27 -27.17 -15.38
C LEU A 342 9.38 -27.68 -16.52
N ALA A 343 8.56 -26.81 -17.10
CA ALA A 343 7.72 -27.17 -18.23
C ALA A 343 8.57 -27.53 -19.45
N GLY A 344 9.63 -26.77 -19.74
CA GLY A 344 10.60 -27.09 -20.79
C GLY A 344 11.29 -28.44 -20.56
N LEU A 345 11.69 -28.71 -19.31
CA LEU A 345 12.29 -30.00 -18.93
C LEU A 345 11.32 -31.15 -19.14
N ILE A 346 10.08 -31.04 -18.68
CA ILE A 346 9.05 -32.06 -18.85
C ILE A 346 8.77 -32.29 -20.34
N LEU A 347 8.63 -31.22 -21.12
CA LEU A 347 8.45 -31.31 -22.57
C LEU A 347 9.61 -32.05 -23.25
N LEU A 348 10.83 -31.69 -22.89
CA LEU A 348 12.03 -32.35 -23.46
C LEU A 348 12.06 -33.83 -23.09
N LEU A 349 11.67 -34.17 -21.89
CA LEU A 349 11.66 -35.54 -21.37
C LEU A 349 10.61 -36.43 -22.03
N PHE A 350 9.41 -35.88 -22.28
CA PHE A 350 8.29 -36.61 -22.89
C PHE A 350 8.30 -36.58 -24.41
N LEU A 351 8.45 -35.39 -25.03
CA LEU A 351 8.43 -35.24 -26.48
C LEU A 351 9.78 -35.53 -27.14
N ARG A 352 10.89 -35.46 -26.38
CA ARG A 352 12.26 -35.67 -26.84
C ARG A 352 12.63 -34.88 -28.10
N ASN A 353 11.94 -33.73 -28.31
CA ASN A 353 12.12 -32.84 -29.44
C ASN A 353 12.46 -31.44 -28.96
N TRP A 354 13.74 -31.06 -29.04
CA TRP A 354 14.21 -29.77 -28.55
C TRP A 354 13.61 -28.56 -29.29
N LYS A 355 13.19 -28.74 -30.57
CA LYS A 355 12.59 -27.67 -31.36
C LYS A 355 11.21 -27.27 -30.80
N VAL A 356 10.39 -28.25 -30.40
CA VAL A 356 9.09 -28.02 -29.80
C VAL A 356 9.25 -27.42 -28.41
N THR A 357 10.23 -27.94 -27.66
CA THR A 357 10.56 -27.37 -26.33
C THR A 357 11.02 -25.92 -26.45
N LEU A 358 11.87 -25.59 -27.42
CA LEU A 358 12.32 -24.22 -27.68
C LEU A 358 11.14 -23.30 -28.05
N PHE A 359 10.20 -23.79 -28.86
CA PHE A 359 9.02 -23.03 -29.22
C PHE A 359 8.16 -22.70 -27.97
N ALA A 360 7.87 -23.69 -27.15
CA ALA A 360 7.12 -23.49 -25.92
C ALA A 360 7.84 -22.51 -24.96
N ALA A 361 9.16 -22.64 -24.87
CA ALA A 361 10.00 -21.74 -24.06
C ALA A 361 9.98 -20.28 -24.57
N ILE A 362 9.77 -20.05 -25.87
CA ILE A 362 9.64 -18.70 -26.44
C ILE A 362 8.18 -18.20 -26.38
N ALA A 363 7.21 -19.09 -26.53
CA ALA A 363 5.78 -18.73 -26.54
C ALA A 363 5.37 -18.10 -25.21
N VAL A 364 5.78 -18.67 -24.07
CA VAL A 364 5.39 -18.18 -22.74
C VAL A 364 5.85 -16.75 -22.49
N PRO A 365 7.14 -16.38 -22.62
CA PRO A 365 7.56 -14.99 -22.49
C PRO A 365 6.83 -14.06 -23.46
N SER A 366 6.57 -14.51 -24.69
CA SER A 366 5.85 -13.71 -25.69
C SER A 366 4.40 -13.42 -25.27
N VAL A 367 3.70 -14.42 -24.72
CA VAL A 367 2.34 -14.25 -24.17
C VAL A 367 2.38 -13.29 -22.98
N LEU A 368 3.31 -13.49 -22.04
CA LEU A 368 3.43 -12.63 -20.86
C LEU A 368 3.71 -11.17 -21.24
N CYS A 369 4.64 -10.93 -22.17
CA CYS A 369 4.91 -9.58 -22.65
C CYS A 369 3.68 -8.96 -23.32
N ALA A 370 2.99 -9.69 -24.18
CA ALA A 370 1.77 -9.18 -24.83
C ALA A 370 0.64 -8.94 -23.80
N THR A 371 0.56 -9.74 -22.73
CA THR A 371 -0.36 -9.50 -21.61
C THR A 371 0.00 -8.21 -20.87
N VAL A 372 1.28 -7.97 -20.62
CA VAL A 372 1.75 -6.71 -20.01
C VAL A 372 1.37 -5.49 -20.84
N LEU A 373 1.49 -5.58 -22.18
CA LEU A 373 1.01 -4.52 -23.07
C LEU A 373 -0.48 -4.26 -22.89
N LEU A 374 -1.29 -5.31 -22.78
CA LEU A 374 -2.73 -5.18 -22.57
C LEU A 374 -3.04 -4.58 -21.20
N LEU A 375 -2.33 -4.97 -20.14
CA LEU A 375 -2.46 -4.36 -18.81
C LEU A 375 -2.15 -2.86 -18.86
N TYR A 376 -1.12 -2.46 -19.61
CA TYR A 376 -0.77 -1.05 -19.81
C TYR A 376 -1.90 -0.27 -20.49
N VAL A 377 -2.48 -0.83 -21.58
CA VAL A 377 -3.63 -0.22 -22.29
C VAL A 377 -4.86 -0.10 -21.39
N LEU A 378 -5.09 -1.09 -20.52
CA LEU A 378 -6.17 -1.10 -19.53
C LEU A 378 -5.88 -0.21 -18.30
N LYS A 379 -4.75 0.51 -18.28
CA LYS A 379 -4.32 1.38 -17.17
C LYS A 379 -4.23 0.64 -15.83
N MET A 380 -3.83 -0.62 -15.86
CA MET A 380 -3.59 -1.43 -14.66
C MET A 380 -2.16 -1.23 -14.17
N SER A 381 -1.87 -1.62 -12.92
CA SER A 381 -0.54 -1.59 -12.31
C SER A 381 0.02 -3.00 -12.14
N PHE A 382 1.35 -3.12 -12.02
CA PHE A 382 1.96 -4.30 -11.44
C PHE A 382 1.71 -4.30 -9.93
N ASN A 383 0.98 -5.28 -9.48
CA ASN A 383 0.66 -5.46 -8.07
C ASN A 383 0.59 -6.96 -7.75
N ILE A 384 0.45 -7.29 -6.48
CA ILE A 384 0.40 -8.69 -6.02
C ILE A 384 -0.63 -9.53 -6.78
N MET A 385 -1.79 -8.97 -7.12
CA MET A 385 -2.86 -9.69 -7.82
C MET A 385 -2.53 -9.91 -9.31
N THR A 386 -2.03 -8.89 -10.00
CA THR A 386 -1.64 -9.01 -11.42
C THR A 386 -0.43 -9.91 -11.60
N LEU A 387 0.57 -9.81 -10.72
CA LEU A 387 1.75 -10.67 -10.73
C LEU A 387 1.41 -12.11 -10.38
N GLY A 388 0.56 -12.33 -9.38
CA GLY A 388 0.03 -13.65 -9.04
C GLY A 388 -0.77 -14.25 -10.20
N GLY A 389 -1.59 -13.44 -10.88
CA GLY A 389 -2.31 -13.83 -12.09
C GLY A 389 -1.39 -14.22 -13.24
N LEU A 390 -0.31 -13.46 -13.49
CA LEU A 390 0.70 -13.80 -14.49
C LEU A 390 1.42 -15.10 -14.15
N ALA A 391 1.84 -15.28 -12.90
CA ALA A 391 2.51 -16.49 -12.45
C ALA A 391 1.62 -17.74 -12.56
N ALA A 392 0.34 -17.62 -12.16
CA ALA A 392 -0.64 -18.71 -12.28
C ALA A 392 -0.97 -19.02 -13.75
N ALA A 393 -1.01 -18.00 -14.62
CA ALA A 393 -1.29 -18.18 -16.04
C ALA A 393 -0.18 -18.96 -16.77
N VAL A 394 1.08 -18.94 -16.30
CA VAL A 394 2.20 -19.63 -16.97
C VAL A 394 1.90 -21.11 -17.23
N GLY A 395 1.35 -21.81 -16.21
CA GLY A 395 1.00 -23.23 -16.37
C GLY A 395 -0.10 -23.46 -17.41
N LEU A 396 -1.10 -22.59 -17.45
CA LEU A 396 -2.21 -22.69 -18.40
C LEU A 396 -1.82 -22.26 -19.82
N ILE A 397 -0.93 -21.28 -19.95
CA ILE A 397 -0.37 -20.82 -21.24
C ILE A 397 0.40 -21.95 -21.93
N ILE A 398 1.20 -22.68 -21.16
CA ILE A 398 2.03 -23.77 -21.68
C ILE A 398 1.15 -24.90 -22.20
N ASP A 399 0.03 -25.20 -21.54
CA ASP A 399 -0.85 -26.30 -21.88
C ASP A 399 -1.41 -26.19 -23.30
N ASP A 400 -1.98 -25.05 -23.69
CA ASP A 400 -2.47 -24.79 -25.04
C ASP A 400 -1.41 -25.03 -26.11
N THR A 401 -0.18 -24.59 -25.84
CA THR A 401 0.96 -24.73 -26.74
C THR A 401 1.42 -26.18 -26.85
N ILE A 402 1.48 -26.91 -25.75
CA ILE A 402 1.89 -28.32 -25.70
C ILE A 402 0.95 -29.20 -26.49
N VAL A 403 -0.36 -29.10 -26.17
CA VAL A 403 -1.36 -29.99 -26.75
C VAL A 403 -1.51 -29.79 -28.25
N MET A 404 -1.46 -28.53 -28.72
CA MET A 404 -1.47 -28.24 -30.15
C MET A 404 -0.20 -28.77 -30.83
N ALA A 405 0.97 -28.58 -30.25
CA ALA A 405 2.22 -29.06 -30.80
C ALA A 405 2.27 -30.60 -30.90
N GLU A 406 1.83 -31.28 -29.83
CA GLU A 406 1.74 -32.75 -29.81
C GLU A 406 0.77 -33.28 -30.87
N HIS A 407 -0.40 -32.65 -31.00
CA HIS A 407 -1.39 -33.03 -32.00
C HIS A 407 -0.80 -32.92 -33.43
N ILE A 408 -0.11 -31.82 -33.74
CA ILE A 408 0.54 -31.62 -35.03
C ILE A 408 1.60 -32.73 -35.29
N ILE A 409 2.48 -32.96 -34.31
CA ILE A 409 3.52 -33.99 -34.45
C ILE A 409 2.92 -35.38 -34.65
N ARG A 410 1.91 -35.73 -33.88
CA ARG A 410 1.21 -37.02 -33.99
C ARG A 410 0.59 -37.21 -35.38
N ARG A 411 -0.07 -36.21 -35.94
CA ARG A 411 -0.66 -36.27 -37.28
C ARG A 411 0.37 -36.40 -38.39
N VAL A 412 1.49 -35.64 -38.28
CA VAL A 412 2.61 -35.76 -39.21
C VAL A 412 3.20 -37.17 -39.18
N ARG A 413 3.29 -37.80 -38.01
CA ARG A 413 3.78 -39.16 -37.80
C ARG A 413 2.84 -40.24 -38.39
N GLU A 414 1.52 -40.14 -38.08
CA GLU A 414 0.50 -41.08 -38.54
C GLU A 414 0.44 -41.19 -40.07
N ARG A 415 0.65 -40.08 -40.76
CA ARG A 415 0.61 -40.06 -42.23
C ARG A 415 1.91 -40.51 -42.90
N LYS A 416 2.97 -40.87 -42.15
CA LYS A 416 4.31 -41.22 -42.67
C LYS A 416 4.80 -40.24 -43.73
N ALA A 417 4.25 -39.05 -43.77
CA ALA A 417 4.48 -38.03 -44.76
C ALA A 417 5.68 -37.18 -44.36
N LYS A 418 6.43 -36.65 -45.33
CA LYS A 418 7.24 -35.46 -45.10
C LYS A 418 6.31 -34.44 -44.43
N ALA A 419 6.79 -33.67 -43.41
CA ALA A 419 6.00 -32.62 -42.79
C ALA A 419 5.64 -31.55 -43.84
N THR A 420 4.70 -31.92 -44.70
CA THR A 420 4.18 -31.04 -45.75
C THR A 420 3.26 -30.06 -45.11
N GLN A 421 3.38 -28.84 -45.53
CA GLN A 421 2.53 -27.70 -45.11
C GLN A 421 1.05 -28.08 -44.97
N GLY A 422 0.51 -28.86 -45.93
CA GLY A 422 -0.89 -29.30 -45.92
C GLY A 422 -1.24 -30.14 -44.70
N VAL A 423 -0.39 -31.06 -44.28
CA VAL A 423 -0.63 -31.94 -43.12
C VAL A 423 -0.63 -31.16 -41.81
N VAL A 424 0.28 -30.19 -41.66
CA VAL A 424 0.34 -29.34 -40.44
C VAL A 424 -0.88 -28.47 -40.35
N LEU A 425 -1.31 -27.84 -41.45
CA LEU A 425 -2.50 -26.97 -41.47
C LEU A 425 -3.82 -27.74 -41.22
N GLU A 426 -3.91 -28.97 -41.75
CA GLU A 426 -5.04 -29.86 -41.55
C GLU A 426 -5.12 -30.30 -40.07
N ALA A 427 -3.97 -30.71 -39.49
CA ALA A 427 -3.89 -31.05 -38.08
C ALA A 427 -4.28 -29.86 -37.16
N ALA A 428 -3.82 -28.65 -37.48
CA ALA A 428 -4.20 -27.45 -36.75
C ALA A 428 -5.70 -27.14 -36.87
N ALA A 429 -6.27 -27.32 -38.06
CA ALA A 429 -7.72 -27.12 -38.27
C ALA A 429 -8.58 -28.14 -37.51
N GLU A 430 -8.16 -29.42 -37.47
CA GLU A 430 -8.84 -30.45 -36.68
C GLU A 430 -8.87 -30.13 -35.19
N PHE A 431 -7.75 -29.60 -34.67
CA PHE A 431 -7.62 -29.29 -33.22
C PHE A 431 -8.23 -27.94 -32.82
N THR A 432 -8.60 -27.08 -33.77
CA THR A 432 -9.18 -25.76 -33.48
C THR A 432 -10.42 -25.82 -32.58
N ARG A 433 -11.35 -26.74 -32.82
CA ARG A 433 -12.56 -26.87 -32.00
C ARG A 433 -12.27 -27.31 -30.57
N PRO A 434 -11.50 -28.37 -30.30
CA PRO A 434 -11.08 -28.71 -28.94
C PRO A 434 -10.37 -27.56 -28.22
N LEU A 435 -9.45 -26.85 -28.90
CA LEU A 435 -8.70 -25.76 -28.34
C LEU A 435 -9.61 -24.58 -27.93
N ILE A 436 -10.56 -24.19 -28.81
CA ILE A 436 -11.55 -23.15 -28.46
C ILE A 436 -12.37 -23.59 -27.24
N GLY A 437 -12.81 -24.86 -27.19
CA GLY A 437 -13.58 -25.37 -26.08
C GLY A 437 -12.83 -25.37 -24.76
N SER A 438 -11.58 -25.81 -24.75
CA SER A 438 -10.74 -25.81 -23.53
C SER A 438 -10.41 -24.40 -23.03
N SER A 439 -9.93 -23.54 -23.93
CA SER A 439 -9.59 -22.15 -23.57
C SER A 439 -10.82 -21.36 -23.12
N ALA A 440 -11.97 -21.50 -23.80
CA ALA A 440 -13.23 -20.88 -23.39
C ALA A 440 -13.68 -21.38 -22.02
N ALA A 441 -13.62 -22.68 -21.76
CA ALA A 441 -14.00 -23.24 -20.46
C ALA A 441 -13.11 -22.67 -19.33
N THR A 442 -11.81 -22.57 -19.57
CA THR A 442 -10.89 -21.99 -18.59
C THR A 442 -11.16 -20.50 -18.34
N ILE A 443 -11.41 -19.72 -19.40
CA ILE A 443 -11.74 -18.29 -19.26
C ILE A 443 -13.05 -18.11 -18.48
N ILE A 444 -14.07 -18.94 -18.77
CA ILE A 444 -15.37 -18.87 -18.09
C ILE A 444 -15.25 -19.14 -16.57
N ILE A 445 -14.29 -19.96 -16.14
CA ILE A 445 -14.05 -20.21 -14.71
C ILE A 445 -13.61 -18.93 -13.98
N PHE A 446 -12.80 -18.09 -14.63
CA PHE A 446 -12.32 -16.83 -14.03
C PHE A 446 -13.27 -15.65 -14.24
N ALA A 447 -14.15 -15.70 -15.24
CA ALA A 447 -15.06 -14.61 -15.56
C ALA A 447 -15.93 -14.14 -14.37
N PRO A 448 -16.53 -15.02 -13.53
CA PRO A 448 -17.34 -14.60 -12.39
C PRO A 448 -16.57 -13.75 -11.38
N LEU A 449 -15.25 -13.98 -11.22
CA LEU A 449 -14.42 -13.21 -10.29
C LEU A 449 -14.30 -11.74 -10.71
N ALA A 450 -14.42 -11.44 -11.99
CA ALA A 450 -14.40 -10.06 -12.51
C ALA A 450 -15.69 -9.28 -12.19
N PHE A 451 -16.77 -9.96 -11.85
CA PHE A 451 -18.08 -9.37 -11.54
C PHE A 451 -18.36 -9.29 -10.04
N LEU A 452 -17.44 -9.74 -9.20
CA LEU A 452 -17.56 -9.58 -7.76
C LEU A 452 -17.57 -8.09 -7.41
N SER A 453 -18.38 -7.71 -6.44
CA SER A 453 -18.44 -6.35 -5.88
C SER A 453 -17.66 -6.25 -4.57
N GLY A 454 -17.44 -5.04 -4.10
CA GLY A 454 -16.74 -4.78 -2.85
C GLY A 454 -15.20 -4.82 -3.00
N VAL A 455 -14.52 -4.75 -1.85
CA VAL A 455 -13.03 -4.81 -1.79
C VAL A 455 -12.53 -6.09 -2.43
N THR A 456 -13.11 -7.22 -2.05
CA THR A 456 -12.78 -8.54 -2.61
C THR A 456 -12.91 -8.53 -4.14
N GLY A 457 -13.99 -7.94 -4.66
CA GLY A 457 -14.22 -7.82 -6.10
C GLY A 457 -13.13 -7.00 -6.79
N ALA A 458 -12.70 -5.89 -6.22
CA ALA A 458 -11.67 -5.05 -6.79
C ALA A 458 -10.32 -5.79 -6.92
N PHE A 459 -9.93 -6.58 -5.91
CA PHE A 459 -8.72 -7.41 -5.92
C PHE A 459 -8.83 -8.55 -6.93
N PHE A 460 -9.92 -9.32 -6.89
CA PHE A 460 -10.11 -10.45 -7.80
C PHE A 460 -10.34 -10.01 -9.25
N LYS A 461 -10.89 -8.83 -9.49
CA LYS A 461 -11.01 -8.25 -10.83
C LYS A 461 -9.63 -8.10 -11.49
N ALA A 462 -8.63 -7.59 -10.76
CA ALA A 462 -7.27 -7.46 -11.29
C ALA A 462 -6.66 -8.83 -11.64
N LEU A 463 -6.80 -9.82 -10.76
CA LEU A 463 -6.37 -11.20 -10.99
C LEU A 463 -7.07 -11.81 -12.20
N SER A 464 -8.41 -11.77 -12.22
CA SER A 464 -9.24 -12.37 -13.27
C SER A 464 -8.99 -11.77 -14.64
N LEU A 465 -8.92 -10.45 -14.75
CA LEU A 465 -8.62 -9.77 -16.02
C LEU A 465 -7.21 -10.13 -16.54
N THR A 466 -6.23 -10.21 -15.66
CA THR A 466 -4.86 -10.60 -16.03
C THR A 466 -4.82 -12.03 -16.54
N MET A 467 -5.48 -12.96 -15.86
CA MET A 467 -5.57 -14.35 -16.28
C MET A 467 -6.34 -14.51 -17.59
N ALA A 468 -7.51 -13.89 -17.71
CA ALA A 468 -8.31 -13.94 -18.94
C ALA A 468 -7.54 -13.35 -20.13
N ALA A 469 -6.87 -12.22 -19.95
CA ALA A 469 -6.02 -11.61 -20.97
C ALA A 469 -4.88 -12.54 -21.41
N SER A 470 -4.17 -13.14 -20.44
CA SER A 470 -3.10 -14.10 -20.72
C SER A 470 -3.59 -15.31 -21.50
N LEU A 471 -4.75 -15.86 -21.11
CA LEU A 471 -5.35 -17.02 -21.78
C LEU A 471 -5.84 -16.70 -23.19
N ILE A 472 -6.47 -15.55 -23.41
CA ILE A 472 -6.88 -15.11 -24.75
C ILE A 472 -5.66 -14.96 -25.66
N ILE A 473 -4.61 -14.32 -25.19
CA ILE A 473 -3.37 -14.13 -25.95
C ILE A 473 -2.69 -15.48 -26.19
N SER A 474 -2.64 -16.36 -25.19
CA SER A 474 -2.13 -17.73 -25.33
C SER A 474 -2.84 -18.51 -26.42
N PHE A 475 -4.18 -18.50 -26.35
CA PHE A 475 -5.01 -19.13 -27.38
C PHE A 475 -4.70 -18.59 -28.79
N LEU A 476 -4.60 -17.25 -28.94
CA LEU A 476 -4.29 -16.66 -30.24
C LEU A 476 -2.89 -17.05 -30.76
N ILE A 477 -1.90 -17.10 -29.89
CA ILE A 477 -0.54 -17.53 -30.25
C ILE A 477 -0.52 -19.02 -30.59
N ALA A 478 -1.15 -19.88 -29.79
CA ALA A 478 -1.22 -21.30 -30.04
C ALA A 478 -2.01 -21.61 -31.34
N TRP A 479 -3.08 -20.90 -31.61
CA TRP A 479 -3.94 -21.11 -32.78
C TRP A 479 -3.33 -20.59 -34.08
N ILE A 480 -2.64 -19.43 -34.03
CA ILE A 480 -2.14 -18.72 -35.23
C ILE A 480 -0.64 -18.95 -35.42
N ALA A 481 0.16 -18.70 -34.41
CA ALA A 481 1.63 -18.71 -34.56
C ALA A 481 2.21 -20.12 -34.57
N LEU A 482 1.68 -21.02 -33.74
CA LEU A 482 2.24 -22.37 -33.63
C LEU A 482 2.18 -23.19 -34.92
N PRO A 483 1.03 -23.27 -35.65
CA PRO A 483 1.00 -23.99 -36.94
C PRO A 483 1.97 -23.40 -37.96
N VAL A 484 2.09 -22.08 -38.00
CA VAL A 484 3.01 -21.40 -38.93
C VAL A 484 4.47 -21.73 -38.62
N ILE A 485 4.84 -21.70 -37.33
CA ILE A 485 6.21 -22.03 -36.91
C ILE A 485 6.47 -23.51 -37.09
N ALA A 486 5.52 -24.38 -36.80
CA ALA A 486 5.63 -25.82 -36.99
C ALA A 486 5.93 -26.20 -38.45
N THR A 487 5.30 -25.52 -39.43
CA THR A 487 5.62 -25.77 -40.87
C THR A 487 7.06 -25.43 -41.26
N ARG A 488 7.73 -24.53 -40.51
CA ARG A 488 9.10 -24.09 -40.79
C ARG A 488 10.17 -24.87 -40.01
N LEU A 489 9.82 -25.26 -38.77
CA LEU A 489 10.78 -25.90 -37.85
C LEU A 489 10.73 -27.43 -37.89
N LEU A 490 9.56 -28.03 -38.12
CA LEU A 490 9.42 -29.47 -38.13
C LEU A 490 9.88 -30.06 -39.47
N SER A 491 10.77 -31.03 -39.40
CA SER A 491 11.26 -31.80 -40.53
C SER A 491 10.73 -33.24 -40.49
N ALA A 492 10.83 -33.96 -41.62
CA ALA A 492 10.44 -35.37 -41.66
C ALA A 492 11.23 -36.25 -40.67
N LYS A 493 12.45 -35.84 -40.30
CA LYS A 493 13.26 -36.54 -39.28
C LYS A 493 12.67 -36.38 -37.87
N ASP A 494 12.06 -35.22 -37.55
CA ASP A 494 11.46 -34.95 -36.23
C ASP A 494 10.21 -35.80 -35.98
N ALA A 495 9.55 -36.25 -37.06
CA ALA A 495 8.39 -37.16 -37.00
C ALA A 495 8.76 -38.65 -36.84
N GLN A 496 10.03 -39.03 -37.07
CA GLN A 496 10.48 -40.42 -36.98
C GLN A 496 10.98 -40.83 -35.59
N PHE A 497 11.14 -39.85 -34.67
CA PHE A 497 11.52 -40.18 -33.30
C PHE A 497 10.40 -40.98 -32.62
N ASP A 498 10.71 -42.19 -32.21
CA ASP A 498 9.79 -43.11 -31.56
C ASP A 498 9.51 -42.63 -30.14
N ASP A 499 8.24 -42.46 -29.80
CA ASP A 499 7.74 -42.05 -28.44
C ASP A 499 8.01 -43.12 -27.37
N SER A 500 8.66 -44.21 -27.75
CA SER A 500 8.86 -45.35 -26.87
C SER A 500 10.00 -45.18 -25.85
N GLY A 501 10.11 -43.95 -25.24
CA GLY A 501 10.94 -43.77 -24.04
C GLY A 501 10.56 -44.74 -22.94
N ARG A 502 11.52 -45.28 -22.19
CA ARG A 502 11.25 -46.21 -21.08
C ARG A 502 10.18 -45.66 -20.13
N LEU A 503 10.22 -44.36 -19.84
CA LEU A 503 9.25 -43.67 -18.96
C LEU A 503 7.83 -43.68 -19.55
N THR A 504 7.69 -43.30 -20.80
CA THR A 504 6.39 -43.26 -21.51
C THR A 504 5.79 -44.65 -21.62
N ARG A 505 6.60 -45.68 -21.85
CA ARG A 505 6.13 -47.09 -21.87
C ARG A 505 5.67 -47.57 -20.49
N ILE A 506 6.36 -47.21 -19.42
CA ILE A 506 5.99 -47.58 -18.05
C ILE A 506 4.67 -46.90 -17.70
N THR A 507 4.55 -45.59 -17.92
CA THR A 507 3.32 -44.83 -17.60
C THR A 507 2.13 -45.34 -18.44
N HIS A 508 2.29 -45.58 -19.73
CA HIS A 508 1.25 -46.20 -20.59
C HIS A 508 0.83 -47.58 -20.10
N SER A 509 1.81 -48.42 -19.73
CA SER A 509 1.54 -49.77 -19.24
C SER A 509 0.77 -49.77 -17.93
N LEU A 510 1.18 -48.89 -16.98
CA LEU A 510 0.51 -48.68 -15.69
C LEU A 510 -0.91 -48.14 -15.89
N TYR A 511 -1.06 -47.07 -16.67
CA TYR A 511 -2.34 -46.47 -16.99
C TYR A 511 -3.31 -47.45 -17.66
N ARG A 512 -2.83 -48.20 -18.67
CA ARG A 512 -3.64 -49.23 -19.36
C ARG A 512 -4.10 -50.34 -18.42
N ARG A 513 -3.22 -50.79 -17.52
CA ARG A 513 -3.58 -51.79 -16.51
C ARG A 513 -4.62 -51.27 -15.52
N PHE A 514 -4.41 -50.06 -15.04
CA PHE A 514 -5.32 -49.40 -14.11
C PHE A 514 -6.70 -49.17 -14.75
N MET A 515 -6.73 -48.56 -15.95
CA MET A 515 -7.94 -48.26 -16.66
C MET A 515 -8.70 -49.52 -17.12
N SER A 516 -8.00 -50.54 -17.60
CA SER A 516 -8.64 -51.78 -17.98
C SER A 516 -9.32 -52.50 -16.78
N ARG A 517 -8.74 -52.36 -15.59
CA ARG A 517 -9.34 -52.92 -14.36
C ARG A 517 -10.54 -52.08 -13.91
N LEU A 518 -10.43 -50.74 -13.98
CA LEU A 518 -11.46 -49.80 -13.61
C LEU A 518 -12.71 -49.95 -14.51
N LEU A 519 -12.50 -50.07 -15.83
CA LEU A 519 -13.58 -50.24 -16.82
C LEU A 519 -14.26 -51.63 -16.75
N ARG A 520 -13.51 -52.66 -16.32
CA ARG A 520 -14.11 -54.02 -16.12
C ARG A 520 -14.96 -54.11 -14.87
N THR A 521 -14.63 -53.33 -13.84
CA THR A 521 -15.37 -53.33 -12.56
C THR A 521 -15.71 -51.90 -12.18
N PRO A 522 -16.78 -51.30 -12.75
CA PRO A 522 -17.11 -49.88 -12.55
C PRO A 522 -17.38 -49.53 -11.09
N ILE A 523 -17.72 -50.51 -10.24
CA ILE A 523 -17.92 -50.29 -8.81
C ILE A 523 -16.62 -49.81 -8.09
N LEU A 524 -15.46 -50.15 -8.65
CA LEU A 524 -14.17 -49.64 -8.13
C LEU A 524 -14.05 -48.11 -8.23
N VAL A 525 -14.74 -47.51 -9.21
CA VAL A 525 -14.76 -46.04 -9.34
C VAL A 525 -15.39 -45.40 -8.12
N VAL A 526 -16.48 -46.00 -7.61
CA VAL A 526 -17.14 -45.53 -6.38
C VAL A 526 -16.22 -45.61 -5.18
N PHE A 527 -15.47 -46.73 -5.05
CA PHE A 527 -14.50 -46.88 -3.96
C PHE A 527 -13.30 -45.91 -4.04
N VAL A 528 -13.02 -45.34 -5.21
CA VAL A 528 -11.99 -44.29 -5.36
C VAL A 528 -12.57 -42.90 -5.13
N ILE A 529 -13.76 -42.61 -5.69
CA ILE A 529 -14.40 -41.32 -5.62
C ILE A 529 -14.96 -41.03 -4.21
N LEU A 530 -15.59 -42.01 -3.58
CA LEU A 530 -16.21 -41.81 -2.27
C LEU A 530 -15.23 -41.35 -1.16
N PRO A 531 -14.06 -42.00 -0.97
CA PRO A 531 -13.05 -41.51 -0.03
C PRO A 531 -12.52 -40.11 -0.43
N LEU A 532 -12.33 -39.83 -1.72
CA LEU A 532 -11.85 -38.54 -2.19
C LEU A 532 -12.85 -37.43 -1.84
N VAL A 533 -14.15 -37.65 -2.08
CA VAL A 533 -15.22 -36.73 -1.71
C VAL A 533 -15.30 -36.56 -0.20
N LEU A 534 -15.18 -37.66 0.55
CA LEU A 534 -15.18 -37.61 2.03
C LEU A 534 -14.00 -36.80 2.57
N VAL A 535 -12.79 -37.07 2.07
CA VAL A 535 -11.59 -36.29 2.45
C VAL A 535 -11.75 -34.83 2.05
N GLY A 536 -12.27 -34.55 0.85
CA GLY A 536 -12.56 -33.18 0.40
C GLY A 536 -13.58 -32.47 1.30
N PHE A 537 -14.63 -33.16 1.71
CA PHE A 537 -15.64 -32.61 2.62
C PHE A 537 -15.07 -32.34 4.03
N LEU A 538 -14.26 -33.27 4.57
CA LEU A 538 -13.60 -33.09 5.86
C LEU A 538 -12.58 -31.93 5.80
N ALA A 539 -11.80 -31.84 4.73
CA ALA A 539 -10.88 -30.74 4.50
C ALA A 539 -11.65 -29.40 4.43
N PHE A 540 -12.75 -29.35 3.65
CA PHE A 540 -13.57 -28.14 3.53
C PHE A 540 -14.11 -27.63 4.87
N LYS A 541 -14.47 -28.53 5.79
CA LYS A 541 -14.91 -28.15 7.15
C LYS A 541 -13.79 -27.56 8.00
N ASN A 542 -12.54 -27.93 7.75
CA ASN A 542 -11.39 -27.53 8.55
C ASN A 542 -10.59 -26.38 7.92
N VAL A 543 -10.86 -26.03 6.67
CA VAL A 543 -10.24 -24.89 5.99
C VAL A 543 -10.81 -23.61 6.56
N GLN A 544 -9.94 -22.76 7.07
CA GLN A 544 -10.29 -21.41 7.47
C GLN A 544 -10.49 -20.53 6.23
N SER A 545 -11.45 -19.61 6.31
CA SER A 545 -11.68 -18.61 5.26
C SER A 545 -11.03 -17.29 5.65
N GLY A 546 -10.27 -16.69 4.74
CA GLY A 546 -9.64 -15.38 4.90
C GLY A 546 -9.60 -14.62 3.59
N PHE A 547 -9.46 -13.30 3.67
CA PHE A 547 -9.40 -12.44 2.49
C PHE A 547 -8.09 -12.63 1.71
N MET A 548 -6.97 -12.67 2.41
CA MET A 548 -5.64 -12.94 1.85
C MET A 548 -4.90 -13.97 2.73
N PRO A 549 -3.96 -14.72 2.15
CA PRO A 549 -3.09 -15.57 2.95
C PRO A 549 -2.24 -14.72 3.90
N VAL A 550 -1.87 -15.27 5.02
CA VAL A 550 -0.92 -14.63 5.95
C VAL A 550 0.39 -14.41 5.21
N MET A 551 0.80 -13.15 5.11
CA MET A 551 2.06 -12.75 4.48
C MET A 551 2.98 -12.18 5.54
N ASP A 552 4.26 -12.51 5.45
CA ASP A 552 5.28 -11.89 6.28
C ASP A 552 5.72 -10.57 5.63
N GLU A 553 5.19 -9.48 6.14
CA GLU A 553 5.47 -8.12 5.65
C GLU A 553 6.78 -7.53 6.22
N GLY A 554 7.50 -8.30 7.03
CA GLY A 554 8.74 -7.85 7.66
C GLY A 554 8.53 -6.85 8.80
N GLY A 555 7.31 -6.71 9.31
CA GLY A 555 6.97 -5.83 10.43
C GLY A 555 5.52 -5.99 10.85
N PHE A 556 5.18 -5.47 12.02
CA PHE A 556 3.83 -5.47 12.57
C PHE A 556 3.56 -4.21 13.40
N ILE A 557 2.28 -3.94 13.63
CA ILE A 557 1.81 -2.81 14.44
C ILE A 557 1.29 -3.34 15.77
N ILE A 558 1.60 -2.64 16.86
CA ILE A 558 1.03 -2.87 18.18
C ILE A 558 0.26 -1.63 18.57
N ASP A 559 -1.06 -1.71 18.56
CA ASP A 559 -1.91 -0.66 19.12
C ASP A 559 -2.04 -0.86 20.62
N TYR A 560 -1.94 0.22 21.38
CA TYR A 560 -2.12 0.19 22.82
C TYR A 560 -3.08 1.28 23.31
N ARG A 561 -3.73 0.98 24.43
CA ARG A 561 -4.63 1.89 25.09
C ARG A 561 -4.52 1.71 26.62
N ALA A 562 -4.06 2.74 27.30
CA ALA A 562 -4.09 2.80 28.75
C ALA A 562 -5.49 3.22 29.25
N PRO A 563 -5.82 3.07 30.55
CA PRO A 563 -7.10 3.50 31.10
C PRO A 563 -7.44 4.95 30.77
N PRO A 564 -8.71 5.27 30.54
CA PRO A 564 -9.13 6.65 30.27
C PRO A 564 -8.66 7.62 31.37
N GLY A 565 -8.13 8.78 30.95
CA GLY A 565 -7.60 9.80 31.87
C GLY A 565 -6.15 9.59 32.31
N THR A 566 -5.48 8.53 31.83
CA THR A 566 -4.04 8.36 32.05
C THR A 566 -3.27 9.48 31.36
N SER A 567 -2.34 10.12 32.11
CA SER A 567 -1.50 11.20 31.55
C SER A 567 -0.48 10.68 30.54
N LEU A 568 0.00 11.58 29.69
CA LEU A 568 1.07 11.25 28.71
C LEU A 568 2.30 10.64 29.37
N THR A 569 2.72 11.22 30.52
CA THR A 569 3.90 10.76 31.28
C THR A 569 3.71 9.35 31.82
N GLU A 570 2.52 9.04 32.35
CA GLU A 570 2.23 7.70 32.88
C GLU A 570 2.06 6.67 31.76
N THR A 571 1.40 7.07 30.66
CA THR A 571 1.32 6.22 29.46
C THR A 571 2.72 5.91 28.95
N ASP A 572 3.60 6.91 28.84
CA ASP A 572 5.01 6.72 28.44
C ASP A 572 5.74 5.74 29.36
N ARG A 573 5.58 5.89 30.68
CA ARG A 573 6.18 4.99 31.67
C ARG A 573 5.74 3.53 31.50
N LEU A 574 4.45 3.32 31.22
CA LEU A 574 3.90 1.98 31.00
C LEU A 574 4.41 1.34 29.72
N VAL A 575 4.39 2.09 28.61
CA VAL A 575 4.76 1.53 27.31
C VAL A 575 6.28 1.36 27.11
N ARG A 576 7.11 2.05 27.91
CA ARG A 576 8.58 1.78 27.99
C ARG A 576 8.87 0.34 28.43
N GLN A 577 7.98 -0.30 29.17
CA GLN A 577 8.13 -1.72 29.51
C GLN A 577 7.99 -2.61 28.26
N VAL A 578 7.10 -2.23 27.33
CA VAL A 578 6.98 -2.91 26.02
C VAL A 578 8.23 -2.68 25.18
N GLU A 579 8.77 -1.45 25.17
CA GLU A 579 10.05 -1.15 24.50
C GLU A 579 11.19 -2.03 25.03
N ALA A 580 11.28 -2.21 26.34
CA ALA A 580 12.30 -3.09 26.95
C ALA A 580 12.16 -4.55 26.48
N ILE A 581 10.94 -5.06 26.33
CA ILE A 581 10.70 -6.39 25.76
C ILE A 581 11.13 -6.45 24.29
N LEU A 582 10.72 -5.47 23.49
CA LEU A 582 11.09 -5.40 22.06
C LEU A 582 12.61 -5.39 21.85
N GLN A 583 13.38 -4.75 22.74
CA GLN A 583 14.84 -4.72 22.69
C GLN A 583 15.47 -6.09 22.99
N THR A 584 14.79 -6.98 23.70
CA THR A 584 15.28 -8.35 23.97
C THR A 584 15.07 -9.31 22.81
N LEU A 585 14.19 -8.99 21.86
CA LEU A 585 13.87 -9.84 20.73
C LEU A 585 14.94 -9.71 19.63
N PRO A 586 15.70 -10.77 19.31
CA PRO A 586 16.80 -10.70 18.36
C PRO A 586 16.34 -10.43 16.91
N GLU A 587 15.09 -10.73 16.61
CA GLU A 587 14.48 -10.54 15.29
C GLU A 587 14.09 -9.07 15.01
N VAL A 588 13.93 -8.25 16.05
CA VAL A 588 13.60 -6.84 15.89
C VAL A 588 14.81 -6.08 15.32
N GLN A 589 14.58 -5.32 14.26
CA GLN A 589 15.58 -4.45 13.63
C GLN A 589 15.52 -3.04 14.19
N THR A 590 14.34 -2.45 14.22
CA THR A 590 14.03 -1.11 14.73
C THR A 590 12.56 -1.01 15.05
N TYR A 591 12.20 -0.10 15.91
CA TYR A 591 10.81 0.22 16.18
C TYR A 591 10.60 1.72 16.36
N SER A 592 9.40 2.18 16.05
CA SER A 592 8.96 3.54 16.33
C SER A 592 7.66 3.50 17.13
N ARG A 593 7.49 4.42 18.06
CA ARG A 593 6.30 4.54 18.88
C ARG A 593 5.70 5.94 18.78
N ARG A 594 4.40 6.01 18.78
CA ARG A 594 3.63 7.24 18.86
C ARG A 594 2.65 7.13 20.01
N THR A 595 2.60 8.14 20.87
CA THR A 595 1.65 8.29 21.98
C THR A 595 0.89 9.58 21.79
N GLY A 596 -0.44 9.57 21.90
CA GLY A 596 -1.29 10.71 21.58
C GLY A 596 -1.43 10.99 20.08
N LEU A 597 -0.87 10.11 19.24
CA LEU A 597 -0.85 10.22 17.79
C LEU A 597 -0.92 8.82 17.18
N GLY A 598 -1.64 8.67 16.07
CA GLY A 598 -1.67 7.43 15.30
C GLY A 598 -0.67 7.41 14.14
N LEU A 599 -0.47 6.24 13.53
CA LEU A 599 0.42 6.03 12.38
C LEU A 599 0.11 6.98 11.21
N GLY A 600 -1.17 7.27 10.97
CA GLY A 600 -1.63 8.19 9.93
C GLY A 600 -1.43 9.67 10.24
N GLY A 601 -0.96 10.03 11.43
CA GLY A 601 -0.86 11.41 11.91
C GLY A 601 -2.13 11.91 12.61
N ASP A 602 -3.07 11.01 12.89
CA ASP A 602 -4.32 11.30 13.55
C ASP A 602 -4.06 11.62 15.04
N LEU A 603 -4.62 12.69 15.56
CA LEU A 603 -4.51 13.03 16.98
C LEU A 603 -5.38 12.08 17.80
N ASN A 604 -4.75 11.43 18.75
CA ASN A 604 -5.38 10.53 19.70
C ASN A 604 -5.32 11.09 21.12
N GLU A 605 -6.05 10.49 22.03
CA GLU A 605 -5.91 10.76 23.46
C GLU A 605 -4.52 10.38 23.96
N ALA A 606 -3.99 11.08 24.96
CA ALA A 606 -2.66 10.85 25.52
C ALA A 606 -2.44 9.44 26.11
N ASN A 607 -3.52 8.69 26.32
CA ASN A 607 -3.50 7.29 26.80
C ASN A 607 -3.54 6.26 25.67
N GLN A 608 -3.45 6.68 24.40
CA GLN A 608 -3.51 5.80 23.24
C GLN A 608 -2.32 6.04 22.32
N GLY A 609 -1.98 5.02 21.56
CA GLY A 609 -0.94 5.11 20.56
C GLY A 609 -0.62 3.78 19.90
N ASP A 610 0.43 3.78 19.13
CA ASP A 610 0.89 2.59 18.42
C ASP A 610 2.41 2.46 18.39
N PHE A 611 2.86 1.23 18.17
CA PHE A 611 4.24 0.91 17.75
C PHE A 611 4.20 0.41 16.32
N PHE A 612 5.18 0.76 15.55
CA PHE A 612 5.54 0.03 14.35
C PHE A 612 6.86 -0.70 14.62
N VAL A 613 6.84 -2.02 14.53
CA VAL A 613 8.02 -2.87 14.76
C VAL A 613 8.48 -3.44 13.43
N ARG A 614 9.70 -3.13 13.03
CA ARG A 614 10.35 -3.69 11.84
C ARG A 614 11.25 -4.84 12.22
N LEU A 615 11.11 -5.94 11.50
CA LEU A 615 11.88 -7.16 11.71
C LEU A 615 13.09 -7.22 10.76
N LYS A 616 14.15 -7.89 11.19
CA LYS A 616 15.34 -8.13 10.38
C LYS A 616 15.00 -8.99 9.17
N PRO A 617 15.52 -8.67 7.97
CA PRO A 617 15.38 -9.55 6.81
C PRO A 617 16.24 -10.82 7.00
N GLY A 618 15.76 -11.95 6.45
CA GLY A 618 16.51 -13.21 6.45
C GLY A 618 15.79 -14.35 7.19
N PRO A 619 16.45 -15.48 7.40
CA PRO A 619 15.85 -16.60 8.12
C PRO A 619 15.62 -16.23 9.58
N ARG A 620 14.36 -16.12 9.97
CA ARG A 620 13.88 -15.85 11.34
C ARG A 620 12.58 -16.58 11.58
N ARG A 621 12.11 -16.59 12.84
CA ARG A 621 10.78 -17.11 13.19
C ARG A 621 9.69 -16.40 12.39
N GLY A 622 8.58 -17.08 12.16
CA GLY A 622 7.41 -16.49 11.51
C GLY A 622 6.85 -15.31 12.30
N ILE A 623 6.26 -14.33 11.58
CA ILE A 623 5.73 -13.11 12.21
C ILE A 623 4.66 -13.42 13.26
N GLU A 624 3.78 -14.41 13.01
CA GLU A 624 2.74 -14.85 13.96
C GLU A 624 3.35 -15.41 15.24
N GLU A 625 4.41 -16.22 15.14
CA GLU A 625 5.11 -16.79 16.28
C GLU A 625 5.76 -15.70 17.15
N ILE A 626 6.36 -14.67 16.50
CA ILE A 626 6.94 -13.53 17.21
C ILE A 626 5.86 -12.71 17.92
N MET A 627 4.71 -12.50 17.26
CA MET A 627 3.59 -11.76 17.85
C MET A 627 2.97 -12.53 19.03
N ASP A 628 2.87 -13.85 18.95
CA ASP A 628 2.34 -14.67 20.04
C ASP A 628 3.31 -14.73 21.23
N ASP A 629 4.61 -14.80 20.97
CA ASP A 629 5.64 -14.72 22.00
C ASP A 629 5.57 -13.35 22.71
N LEU A 630 5.47 -12.28 21.95
CA LEU A 630 5.32 -10.92 22.49
C LEU A 630 4.03 -10.79 23.33
N ARG A 631 2.89 -11.29 22.84
CA ARG A 631 1.62 -11.30 23.61
C ARG A 631 1.78 -12.01 24.93
N THR A 632 2.48 -13.14 24.94
CA THR A 632 2.73 -13.93 26.13
C THR A 632 3.62 -13.21 27.12
N GLN A 633 4.71 -12.58 26.65
CA GLN A 633 5.65 -11.84 27.49
C GLN A 633 5.01 -10.60 28.10
N VAL A 634 4.24 -9.85 27.30
CA VAL A 634 3.52 -8.66 27.75
C VAL A 634 2.42 -9.03 28.76
N GLY A 635 1.69 -10.11 28.56
CA GLY A 635 0.66 -10.60 29.49
C GLY A 635 1.22 -11.15 30.80
N TRP A 636 2.47 -11.58 30.85
CA TRP A 636 3.09 -12.21 32.02
C TRP A 636 3.71 -11.22 33.02
N GLN A 637 4.05 -10.01 32.62
CA GLN A 637 4.76 -9.06 33.49
C GLN A 637 3.87 -8.22 34.43
N GLY A 638 2.56 -8.42 34.49
CA GLY A 638 1.74 -7.51 35.26
C GLY A 638 0.53 -8.04 36.00
N SER A 639 0.68 -8.39 37.27
CA SER A 639 -0.48 -8.53 38.18
C SER A 639 -1.19 -7.17 38.49
N THR A 640 -0.54 -6.03 38.29
CA THR A 640 -1.11 -4.67 38.35
C THR A 640 -1.49 -4.12 36.97
N LEU A 641 -0.95 -4.69 35.90
CA LEU A 641 -1.27 -4.38 34.51
C LEU A 641 -2.41 -5.26 33.98
N GLN A 642 -2.72 -6.39 34.60
CA GLN A 642 -3.66 -7.39 34.10
C GLN A 642 -5.10 -6.83 33.93
N GLU A 643 -5.53 -5.87 34.73
CA GLU A 643 -6.82 -5.18 34.54
C GLU A 643 -6.76 -4.17 33.39
N ALA A 644 -5.63 -3.47 33.20
CA ALA A 644 -5.42 -2.56 32.07
C ALA A 644 -5.18 -3.32 30.75
N TRP A 645 -4.55 -4.51 30.81
CA TRP A 645 -4.13 -5.30 29.65
C TRP A 645 -5.17 -6.30 29.15
N SER A 646 -6.17 -6.67 29.94
CA SER A 646 -7.31 -7.48 29.44
C SER A 646 -8.08 -6.74 28.32
N TRP A 647 -8.01 -5.41 28.31
CA TRP A 647 -8.54 -4.57 27.24
C TRP A 647 -7.67 -4.52 25.99
N ILE A 648 -6.36 -4.59 26.14
CA ILE A 648 -5.39 -4.56 25.02
C ILE A 648 -5.41 -5.86 24.24
N SER A 649 -5.48 -7.00 24.91
CA SER A 649 -5.53 -8.31 24.24
C SER A 649 -6.79 -8.53 23.40
N SER A 650 -7.89 -7.88 23.74
CA SER A 650 -9.13 -7.95 22.94
C SER A 650 -9.14 -7.00 21.72
N SER A 651 -8.29 -5.97 21.72
CA SER A 651 -8.19 -4.98 20.62
C SER A 651 -7.11 -5.32 19.59
N LEU A 652 -6.10 -6.10 19.96
CA LEU A 652 -4.97 -6.52 19.10
C LEU A 652 -5.37 -7.48 17.95
N ILE A 653 -6.57 -8.09 18.03
CA ILE A 653 -7.06 -9.05 17.02
C ILE A 653 -7.68 -8.35 15.78
N ASN A 654 -7.87 -7.03 15.79
CA ASN A 654 -8.75 -6.37 14.81
C ASN A 654 -8.09 -5.67 13.61
N ILE A 655 -6.77 -5.66 13.45
CA ILE A 655 -6.15 -5.00 12.27
C ILE A 655 -5.74 -6.01 11.19
N ALA A 656 -5.36 -7.23 11.53
CA ALA A 656 -5.12 -8.29 10.54
C ALA A 656 -6.43 -8.94 10.04
N ALA A 657 -7.53 -8.77 10.77
CA ALA A 657 -8.84 -9.26 10.40
C ALA A 657 -9.86 -8.13 10.59
N MET A 658 -9.95 -7.24 9.62
CA MET A 658 -11.18 -6.47 9.44
C MET A 658 -12.24 -7.47 8.92
N PRO A 659 -13.12 -8.03 9.76
CA PRO A 659 -14.26 -8.73 9.22
C PRO A 659 -15.17 -7.64 8.64
N LEU A 660 -15.17 -7.55 7.33
CA LEU A 660 -16.30 -7.01 6.60
C LEU A 660 -17.49 -7.92 6.96
N ARG A 661 -18.16 -7.64 8.06
CA ARG A 661 -19.51 -8.17 8.28
C ARG A 661 -20.47 -7.37 7.41
N PRO A 662 -21.44 -8.04 6.79
CA PRO A 662 -22.32 -7.52 5.76
C PRO A 662 -23.15 -6.32 6.17
#